data_45a94c576d5c414e8e864a636dbd511f
#
_entry.id   45a94c576d5c414e8e864a636dbd511f
#
_cell.length_a   1.000
_cell.length_b   1.000
_cell.length_c   1.000
_cell.angle_alpha   90.00
_cell.angle_beta   90.00
_cell.angle_gamma   90.00
#
_symmetry.space_group_name_H-M   'P 1'
#
loop_
_entity.id
_entity.type
_entity.pdbx_description
1 polymer ?
#
loop_
_entity_poly.entity_id
_entity_poly.type
_entity_poly.pdbx_seq_one_letter_code
_entity_poly.pdbx_strand_id
1 'polypeptide(L)'
;MHPKIATAGADLLSVNPRERAIKAPLVTLSLVRMLGLTTALASVVIVPVKAASADTPASTTAVERKFTVNIPAQKLSSALVALSNATGTQLAYTTQLSDGLRSSAISGTMSVNAALAQILSGTGLTYQFNGNTVVLTKASANIKLGPVRVGGTLSRESATGPGVGYVAHYTTAGTKTDTPITEIPNSIYIITKQQMVDQQPQNVMQALRYTPGVYADALGTAQNGAADNQNNNGGGFLQRGFSSMQFIDGLQTNSQSAGETAFLDRIEVVNGPASVMYGQTSPGGIIGMSLKKPTETPLHEASVGFGNWGRYEATIDVSDKITKSGNVRYRLAAIGDTQGTQTKYVDYHRVGVLPSITWDIDKKTSLTLLGSYLYTPGNGTYRTGYPSHGTLLPGEYGRIARSTFLGEPDWNKTGDRTAMFEYLFTHKFNKYVSFEQTFRWEKSRKINETLSLDDQIDASNIERIPLQQNLSSKTIGMDARFVGKFNTGPVSHHWVVGSDFRKYDASFGYQFDYTGDESIINIYNPVYGGYTPCFGYTSNCKDFGGTSTFSRFQEGVYFQDQIKYKNLSILLGGRNDWVSNTNYIQSINGLNPTNGITVKNSQRPYSNQSAFTWRAGLIYNFKFGLAPYFSYSTSFVPQTGFDSHGNTFSPLTGKQYEIGLKYQIPKTDVLLTAAAYHISENHYLVTDPNNTNYSADAGKVTSEGFEVSAHANIIKNLQAVASYSYIDARYTRTNVTSSVYNPNGFLDQSGADISEKGKYVQNVPRNMFSIFLDYTPPLNILKGIGINGGIRYVGFTYSDAVNSYKAPDYLLFDIGAHYDFGATVSALKGLRAQLAISNLTNKYYITSCNTSSCYLGEGRRVYGNISYSW
;
A
#
# COMPACT_ATOMS: atom_id res chain seq x y z
N MET A 1 -3.87 -29.49 -29.91
CA MET A 1 -5.33 -29.75 -29.97
C MET A 1 -6.05 -28.54 -29.39
N HIS A 2 -6.85 -27.85 -30.21
CA HIS A 2 -7.55 -26.65 -29.82
C HIS A 2 -8.66 -26.95 -28.78
N PRO A 3 -8.86 -26.11 -27.75
CA PRO A 3 -10.06 -26.20 -26.97
C PRO A 3 -11.24 -25.68 -27.81
N LYS A 4 -12.22 -26.52 -28.08
CA LYS A 4 -13.48 -26.13 -28.70
C LYS A 4 -14.24 -25.21 -27.75
N ILE A 5 -14.29 -23.91 -28.07
CA ILE A 5 -15.24 -23.00 -27.47
C ILE A 5 -16.58 -23.20 -28.18
N ALA A 6 -17.54 -23.77 -27.46
CA ALA A 6 -18.91 -23.96 -27.92
C ALA A 6 -19.63 -22.62 -28.10
N THR A 7 -20.10 -22.33 -29.28
CA THR A 7 -20.89 -21.17 -29.62
C THR A 7 -22.37 -21.48 -29.47
N ALA A 8 -23.05 -20.84 -28.57
CA ALA A 8 -24.53 -20.77 -28.58
C ALA A 8 -24.94 -19.52 -29.38
N GLY A 9 -25.72 -19.72 -30.42
CA GLY A 9 -26.24 -18.66 -31.27
C GLY A 9 -27.49 -18.01 -30.69
N ALA A 10 -27.66 -16.75 -31.00
CA ALA A 10 -28.96 -16.07 -30.97
C ALA A 10 -28.99 -15.05 -32.11
N ASP A 11 -30.03 -15.12 -32.92
CA ASP A 11 -30.32 -14.33 -34.11
C ASP A 11 -30.86 -12.93 -33.80
N LEU A 12 -30.61 -12.04 -34.79
CA LEU A 12 -31.39 -10.88 -35.28
C LEU A 12 -31.48 -9.60 -34.44
N LEU A 13 -30.91 -8.49 -34.95
CA LEU A 13 -31.58 -7.47 -35.76
C LEU A 13 -30.58 -6.33 -36.11
N SER A 14 -30.63 -5.97 -37.40
CA SER A 14 -29.81 -4.95 -38.05
C SER A 14 -30.30 -3.51 -37.74
N VAL A 15 -29.40 -2.61 -37.35
CA VAL A 15 -29.58 -1.17 -37.54
C VAL A 15 -28.23 -0.56 -37.89
N ASN A 16 -28.23 0.17 -38.99
CA ASN A 16 -27.11 0.87 -39.61
C ASN A 16 -26.80 2.20 -38.90
N PRO A 17 -25.54 2.52 -38.55
CA PRO A 17 -25.19 3.89 -38.22
C PRO A 17 -24.30 4.56 -39.28
N ARG A 18 -24.65 5.75 -39.65
CA ARG A 18 -23.95 6.65 -40.54
C ARG A 18 -22.58 7.09 -40.00
N GLU A 19 -21.61 7.09 -40.89
CA GLU A 19 -20.27 7.66 -40.77
C GLU A 19 -20.30 9.16 -40.44
N ARG A 20 -19.45 9.58 -39.54
CA ARG A 20 -18.80 10.89 -39.52
C ARG A 20 -17.33 10.75 -39.15
N ALA A 21 -16.49 10.92 -40.14
CA ALA A 21 -15.05 11.03 -40.01
C ALA A 21 -14.67 12.37 -39.35
N ILE A 22 -13.87 12.32 -38.29
CA ILE A 22 -13.14 13.48 -37.75
C ILE A 22 -11.67 13.18 -37.89
N LYS A 23 -11.00 13.96 -38.76
CA LYS A 23 -9.54 13.95 -38.92
C LYS A 23 -8.89 14.62 -37.69
N ALA A 24 -7.93 13.94 -37.09
CA ALA A 24 -7.03 14.53 -36.11
C ALA A 24 -5.60 14.61 -36.70
N PRO A 25 -4.86 15.71 -36.46
CA PRO A 25 -3.50 15.85 -36.98
C PRO A 25 -2.48 15.13 -36.12
N LEU A 26 -1.53 14.46 -36.75
CA LEU A 26 -0.30 13.93 -36.15
C LEU A 26 0.56 15.08 -35.65
N VAL A 27 0.92 15.03 -34.38
CA VAL A 27 2.01 15.84 -33.81
C VAL A 27 3.10 14.89 -33.32
N THR A 28 4.11 14.72 -34.13
CA THR A 28 5.41 14.15 -33.72
C THR A 28 6.17 15.22 -32.94
N LEU A 29 6.26 15.08 -31.63
CA LEU A 29 7.20 15.86 -30.81
C LEU A 29 8.44 15.00 -30.50
N SER A 30 9.57 15.44 -31.01
CA SER A 30 10.86 14.80 -30.81
C SER A 30 11.38 14.99 -29.37
N LEU A 31 12.01 13.95 -28.84
CA LEU A 31 12.59 13.81 -27.50
C LEU A 31 13.60 14.89 -27.11
N VAL A 32 14.13 15.65 -28.06
CA VAL A 32 15.20 16.65 -27.83
C VAL A 32 14.67 17.93 -27.16
N ARG A 33 13.36 18.20 -27.17
CA ARG A 33 12.80 19.38 -26.48
C ARG A 33 12.45 19.18 -25.01
N MET A 34 12.41 17.95 -24.51
CA MET A 34 12.16 17.71 -23.08
C MET A 34 13.41 17.85 -22.20
N LEU A 35 14.62 17.65 -22.74
CA LEU A 35 15.86 17.91 -21.99
C LEU A 35 16.12 19.40 -21.76
N GLY A 36 15.55 20.26 -22.58
CA GLY A 36 15.68 21.72 -22.42
C GLY A 36 14.83 22.34 -21.31
N LEU A 37 13.76 21.65 -20.89
CA LEU A 37 12.91 22.15 -19.80
C LEU A 37 13.43 21.76 -18.40
N THR A 38 14.19 20.69 -18.27
CA THR A 38 14.77 20.28 -16.99
C THR A 38 15.94 21.17 -16.56
N THR A 39 16.67 21.75 -17.49
CA THR A 39 17.74 22.71 -17.19
C THR A 39 17.22 24.12 -16.86
N ALA A 40 16.03 24.50 -17.34
CA ALA A 40 15.40 25.78 -17.00
C ALA A 40 14.79 25.85 -15.61
N LEU A 41 14.35 24.71 -15.05
CA LEU A 41 13.83 24.62 -13.68
C LEU A 41 14.94 24.58 -12.61
N ALA A 42 16.13 24.14 -12.96
CA ALA A 42 17.28 24.16 -12.05
C ALA A 42 17.93 25.56 -11.90
N SER A 43 17.64 26.48 -12.80
CA SER A 43 18.25 27.85 -12.80
C SER A 43 17.43 28.90 -12.05
N VAL A 44 16.25 28.59 -11.52
CA VAL A 44 15.35 29.55 -10.83
C VAL A 44 15.54 29.58 -9.31
N VAL A 45 16.39 28.74 -8.72
CA VAL A 45 16.49 28.60 -7.27
C VAL A 45 17.61 29.39 -6.60
N ILE A 46 18.40 30.19 -7.35
CA ILE A 46 19.45 31.01 -6.73
C ILE A 46 19.28 32.49 -7.10
N VAL A 47 18.38 33.19 -6.40
CA VAL A 47 18.42 34.63 -6.24
C VAL A 47 18.38 34.96 -4.76
N PRO A 48 19.40 35.54 -4.17
CA PRO A 48 19.38 35.96 -2.78
C PRO A 48 18.50 37.22 -2.63
N VAL A 49 17.36 37.07 -2.00
CA VAL A 49 16.56 38.22 -1.57
C VAL A 49 17.19 38.85 -0.33
N LYS A 50 17.77 40.00 -0.48
CA LYS A 50 18.16 40.88 0.62
C LYS A 50 16.92 41.31 1.39
N ALA A 51 16.87 40.98 2.68
CA ALA A 51 15.83 41.42 3.57
C ALA A 51 15.86 42.94 3.73
N ALA A 52 14.77 43.61 3.34
CA ALA A 52 14.50 44.96 3.71
C ALA A 52 13.80 44.96 5.08
N SER A 53 14.37 45.62 6.06
CA SER A 53 13.81 45.84 7.38
C SER A 53 12.56 46.74 7.24
N ALA A 54 11.40 46.25 7.68
CA ALA A 54 10.25 47.08 7.91
C ALA A 54 9.82 46.91 9.38
N ASP A 55 9.74 48.05 10.04
CA ASP A 55 9.37 48.20 11.43
C ASP A 55 7.96 47.61 11.72
N THR A 56 7.87 46.86 12.78
CA THR A 56 6.63 46.30 13.31
C THR A 56 6.29 46.88 14.67
N PRO A 57 5.05 47.26 14.92
CA PRO A 57 4.66 47.62 16.30
C PRO A 57 4.49 46.36 17.14
N ALA A 58 5.14 46.40 18.29
CA ALA A 58 5.27 45.32 19.26
C ALA A 58 3.95 44.91 19.90
N SER A 59 3.65 43.61 19.81
CA SER A 59 2.88 42.90 20.83
C SER A 59 3.87 42.00 21.59
N THR A 60 4.48 42.54 22.62
CA THR A 60 5.40 41.82 23.50
C THR A 60 4.62 40.85 24.37
N THR A 61 4.73 39.57 24.07
CA THR A 61 4.39 38.50 25.01
C THR A 61 5.39 38.48 26.15
N ALA A 62 4.93 38.22 27.38
CA ALA A 62 5.69 38.22 28.63
C ALA A 62 6.95 37.32 28.62
N VAL A 63 7.21 36.58 27.56
CA VAL A 63 8.33 35.64 27.38
C VAL A 63 9.65 36.31 27.03
N GLU A 64 9.65 37.54 26.50
CA GLU A 64 10.87 38.25 26.07
C GLU A 64 11.39 39.26 27.13
N ARG A 65 10.67 39.51 28.20
CA ARG A 65 11.18 40.38 29.26
C ARG A 65 12.33 39.70 29.97
N LYS A 66 13.46 40.43 30.10
CA LYS A 66 14.61 40.01 30.89
C LYS A 66 14.47 40.53 32.31
N PHE A 67 14.77 39.67 33.25
CA PHE A 67 14.72 39.94 34.70
C PHE A 67 16.09 39.67 35.29
N THR A 68 16.53 40.51 36.25
CA THR A 68 17.74 40.22 37.02
C THR A 68 17.36 39.31 38.18
N VAL A 69 17.87 38.07 38.13
CA VAL A 69 17.59 37.03 39.12
C VAL A 69 18.89 36.59 39.79
N ASN A 70 18.82 36.27 41.08
CA ASN A 70 19.92 35.67 41.83
C ASN A 70 19.31 34.67 42.80
N ILE A 71 19.25 33.40 42.37
CA ILE A 71 18.61 32.30 43.10
C ILE A 71 19.69 31.23 43.34
N PRO A 72 20.11 31.00 44.58
CA PRO A 72 21.09 29.98 44.88
C PRO A 72 20.54 28.56 44.73
N ALA A 73 21.41 27.57 44.62
CA ALA A 73 21.01 26.17 44.57
C ALA A 73 20.29 25.78 45.89
N GLN A 74 19.02 25.39 45.76
CA GLN A 74 18.16 25.09 46.90
C GLN A 74 17.11 24.06 46.56
N LYS A 75 16.13 23.78 47.43
CA LYS A 75 14.98 22.93 47.08
C LYS A 75 14.27 23.48 45.85
N LEU A 76 13.89 22.62 44.91
CA LEU A 76 13.28 23.05 43.65
C LEU A 76 12.01 23.89 43.88
N SER A 77 11.17 23.50 44.82
CA SER A 77 9.96 24.24 45.15
C SER A 77 10.26 25.68 45.60
N SER A 78 11.31 25.87 46.44
CA SER A 78 11.72 27.19 46.92
C SER A 78 12.32 28.03 45.76
N ALA A 79 13.10 27.42 44.86
CA ALA A 79 13.67 28.12 43.71
C ALA A 79 12.60 28.59 42.74
N LEU A 80 11.56 27.77 42.50
CA LEU A 80 10.42 28.10 41.65
C LEU A 80 9.59 29.25 42.23
N VAL A 81 9.36 29.27 43.56
CA VAL A 81 8.69 30.39 44.24
C VAL A 81 9.50 31.66 44.13
N ALA A 82 10.85 31.57 44.33
CA ALA A 82 11.73 32.73 44.20
C ALA A 82 11.73 33.28 42.76
N LEU A 83 11.70 32.43 41.78
CA LEU A 83 11.59 32.82 40.34
C LEU A 83 10.24 33.50 40.06
N SER A 84 9.15 32.91 40.54
CA SER A 84 7.79 33.46 40.39
C SER A 84 7.73 34.89 40.98
N ASN A 85 8.26 35.09 42.21
CA ASN A 85 8.28 36.39 42.89
C ASN A 85 9.15 37.41 42.15
N ALA A 86 10.29 36.99 41.59
CA ALA A 86 11.20 37.87 40.87
C ALA A 86 10.71 38.30 39.46
N THR A 87 9.86 37.50 38.86
CA THR A 87 9.44 37.68 37.45
C THR A 87 7.95 37.96 37.26
N GLY A 88 7.14 37.79 38.29
CA GLY A 88 5.68 37.89 38.21
C GLY A 88 5.01 36.75 37.43
N THR A 89 5.75 35.71 37.10
CA THR A 89 5.25 34.57 36.32
C THR A 89 4.51 33.59 37.22
N GLN A 90 3.31 33.22 36.86
CA GLN A 90 2.54 32.20 37.60
C GLN A 90 3.07 30.78 37.24
N LEU A 91 3.28 29.98 38.31
CA LEU A 91 3.74 28.60 38.16
C LEU A 91 2.66 27.64 38.65
N ALA A 92 2.25 26.70 37.79
CA ALA A 92 1.30 25.67 38.09
C ALA A 92 1.98 24.29 38.03
N TYR A 93 2.06 23.61 39.16
CA TYR A 93 2.58 22.24 39.29
C TYR A 93 2.04 21.57 40.56
N THR A 94 2.02 20.23 40.55
CA THR A 94 1.70 19.47 41.75
C THR A 94 2.93 19.38 42.65
N THR A 95 2.76 19.50 43.98
CA THR A 95 3.87 19.44 44.95
C THR A 95 4.72 18.17 44.82
N GLN A 96 4.10 17.06 44.41
CA GLN A 96 4.78 15.77 44.13
C GLN A 96 5.81 15.83 43.01
N LEU A 97 5.70 16.80 42.06
CA LEU A 97 6.68 16.98 40.99
C LEU A 97 7.99 17.61 41.45
N SER A 98 7.96 18.46 42.44
CA SER A 98 9.14 19.17 42.96
C SER A 98 9.72 18.53 44.23
N ASP A 99 9.06 17.53 44.80
CA ASP A 99 9.47 16.89 46.03
C ASP A 99 10.78 16.11 45.91
N GLY A 100 11.70 16.30 46.81
CA GLY A 100 13.03 15.67 46.78
C GLY A 100 14.02 16.26 45.76
N LEU A 101 13.61 17.19 44.88
CA LEU A 101 14.45 17.76 43.85
C LEU A 101 15.16 19.04 44.29
N ARG A 102 16.38 19.28 43.77
CA ARG A 102 17.16 20.51 43.97
C ARG A 102 17.36 21.25 42.65
N SER A 103 17.29 22.59 42.72
CA SER A 103 17.58 23.44 41.58
C SER A 103 19.07 23.68 41.41
N SER A 104 19.50 24.00 40.20
CA SER A 104 20.78 24.65 39.94
C SER A 104 20.71 26.10 40.37
N ALA A 105 21.86 26.68 40.75
CA ALA A 105 21.96 28.12 41.05
C ALA A 105 21.84 28.91 39.73
N ILE A 106 21.15 30.05 39.76
CA ILE A 106 21.07 30.99 38.63
C ILE A 106 21.40 32.43 39.14
N SER A 107 22.15 33.16 38.33
CA SER A 107 22.49 34.56 38.61
C SER A 107 22.70 35.32 37.32
N GLY A 108 22.13 36.50 37.19
CA GLY A 108 22.27 37.36 36.00
C GLY A 108 20.96 37.85 35.45
N THR A 109 21.04 38.62 34.35
CA THR A 109 19.86 39.16 33.64
C THR A 109 19.48 38.23 32.52
N MET A 110 18.34 37.57 32.62
CA MET A 110 17.88 36.58 31.68
C MET A 110 16.36 36.58 31.54
N SER A 111 15.85 35.92 30.47
CA SER A 111 14.41 35.70 30.28
C SER A 111 13.90 34.62 31.25
N VAL A 112 12.59 34.65 31.54
CA VAL A 112 11.92 33.58 32.33
C VAL A 112 12.20 32.19 31.76
N ASN A 113 12.21 32.08 30.42
CA ASN A 113 12.48 30.82 29.71
C ASN A 113 13.92 30.31 29.99
N ALA A 114 14.93 31.20 29.94
CA ALA A 114 16.30 30.84 30.24
C ALA A 114 16.49 30.47 31.72
N ALA A 115 15.84 31.20 32.63
CA ALA A 115 15.87 30.94 34.06
C ALA A 115 15.25 29.58 34.42
N LEU A 116 14.09 29.25 33.84
CA LEU A 116 13.44 27.95 34.04
C LEU A 116 14.28 26.81 33.47
N ALA A 117 14.86 26.97 32.29
CA ALA A 117 15.73 25.95 31.69
C ALA A 117 16.94 25.63 32.61
N GLN A 118 17.53 26.65 33.24
CA GLN A 118 18.65 26.46 34.17
C GLN A 118 18.21 25.87 35.52
N ILE A 119 17.13 26.40 36.14
CA ILE A 119 16.60 25.91 37.42
C ILE A 119 16.18 24.42 37.32
N LEU A 120 15.59 24.01 36.17
CA LEU A 120 15.10 22.66 35.97
C LEU A 120 16.16 21.69 35.39
N SER A 121 17.35 22.20 35.07
CA SER A 121 18.44 21.36 34.56
C SER A 121 18.81 20.27 35.57
N GLY A 122 18.81 19.01 35.08
CA GLY A 122 19.11 17.82 35.90
C GLY A 122 17.96 17.33 36.77
N THR A 123 16.80 18.01 36.80
CA THR A 123 15.66 17.59 37.64
C THR A 123 14.74 16.57 36.98
N GLY A 124 14.89 16.31 35.69
CA GLY A 124 13.95 15.46 34.92
C GLY A 124 12.57 16.09 34.71
N LEU A 125 12.43 17.39 34.94
CA LEU A 125 11.20 18.15 34.67
C LEU A 125 11.36 19.02 33.43
N THR A 126 10.22 19.27 32.79
CA THR A 126 10.07 20.24 31.70
C THR A 126 8.92 21.21 32.01
N TYR A 127 8.80 22.28 31.24
CA TYR A 127 7.81 23.31 31.45
C TYR A 127 7.17 23.77 30.14
N GLN A 128 5.95 24.29 30.28
CA GLN A 128 5.18 24.81 29.14
C GLN A 128 4.49 26.12 29.56
N PHE A 129 4.54 27.12 28.67
CA PHE A 129 3.83 28.39 28.88
C PHE A 129 2.38 28.27 28.39
N ASN A 130 1.45 28.66 29.22
CA ASN A 130 0.05 28.84 28.89
C ASN A 130 -0.36 30.27 29.25
N GLY A 131 -0.17 31.22 28.33
CA GLY A 131 -0.26 32.64 28.59
C GLY A 131 0.85 33.08 29.55
N ASN A 132 0.47 33.71 30.69
CA ASN A 132 1.42 34.12 31.76
C ASN A 132 1.64 33.03 32.83
N THR A 133 1.10 31.85 32.66
CA THR A 133 1.24 30.71 33.58
C THR A 133 2.18 29.68 32.99
N VAL A 134 3.15 29.20 33.73
CA VAL A 134 4.05 28.11 33.39
C VAL A 134 3.60 26.84 34.10
N VAL A 135 3.37 25.80 33.34
CA VAL A 135 2.98 24.46 33.82
C VAL A 135 4.22 23.57 33.81
N LEU A 136 4.55 22.95 34.93
CA LEU A 136 5.65 21.99 35.05
C LEU A 136 5.13 20.57 34.89
N THR A 137 5.85 19.74 34.12
CA THR A 137 5.55 18.33 33.92
C THR A 137 6.84 17.50 34.00
N LYS A 138 6.73 16.19 34.25
CA LYS A 138 7.89 15.30 34.10
C LYS A 138 8.34 15.31 32.64
N ALA A 139 9.63 15.49 32.43
CA ALA A 139 10.21 15.26 31.11
C ALA A 139 10.02 13.78 30.78
N SER A 140 9.09 13.47 29.90
CA SER A 140 9.02 12.15 29.28
C SER A 140 10.35 11.95 28.56
N ALA A 141 10.95 10.76 28.70
CA ALA A 141 12.12 10.40 27.90
C ALA A 141 11.68 10.35 26.44
N ASN A 142 11.72 11.50 25.77
CA ASN A 142 11.39 11.61 24.37
C ASN A 142 12.47 10.94 23.57
N ILE A 143 12.13 9.84 22.97
CA ILE A 143 12.89 9.16 21.94
C ILE A 143 13.07 10.15 20.78
N LYS A 144 14.29 10.66 20.60
CA LYS A 144 14.66 11.42 19.40
C LYS A 144 14.86 10.43 18.27
N LEU A 145 13.86 10.26 17.46
CA LEU A 145 13.90 9.50 16.21
C LEU A 145 13.93 10.49 15.05
N GLY A 146 14.99 10.44 14.24
CA GLY A 146 15.18 11.29 13.08
C GLY A 146 15.72 12.71 13.38
N PRO A 147 15.92 13.53 12.35
CA PRO A 147 16.43 14.89 12.52
C PRO A 147 15.57 15.67 13.51
N VAL A 148 16.22 16.28 14.47
CA VAL A 148 15.62 16.95 15.63
C VAL A 148 14.64 18.02 15.16
N ARG A 149 13.34 17.80 15.36
CA ARG A 149 12.36 18.88 15.29
C ARG A 149 12.45 19.71 16.59
N VAL A 150 12.97 20.91 16.50
CA VAL A 150 12.97 21.88 17.60
C VAL A 150 11.66 22.66 17.53
N GLY A 151 10.83 22.54 18.57
CA GLY A 151 9.66 23.39 18.80
C GLY A 151 8.35 22.86 18.24
N GLY A 152 7.56 22.29 19.10
CA GLY A 152 6.15 21.97 18.90
C GLY A 152 5.60 21.27 20.14
N THR A 153 4.46 21.70 20.61
CA THR A 153 3.62 20.93 21.54
C THR A 153 3.57 19.48 21.07
N LEU A 154 3.66 18.51 21.97
CA LEU A 154 3.37 17.11 21.68
C LEU A 154 1.93 17.01 21.17
N SER A 155 1.74 17.20 19.87
CA SER A 155 0.47 16.88 19.24
C SER A 155 0.26 15.37 19.36
N ARG A 156 -0.95 14.97 19.70
CA ARG A 156 -1.37 13.58 19.67
C ARG A 156 -0.99 12.99 18.30
N GLU A 157 -0.47 11.77 18.29
CA GLU A 157 -0.15 11.06 17.05
C GLU A 157 -1.38 11.08 16.10
N SER A 158 -1.17 11.52 14.87
CA SER A 158 -2.23 11.50 13.85
C SER A 158 -2.54 10.06 13.44
N ALA A 159 -3.80 9.68 13.43
CA ALA A 159 -4.24 8.35 13.02
C ALA A 159 -4.01 8.03 11.53
N THR A 160 -3.64 9.01 10.72
CA THR A 160 -3.27 8.86 9.30
C THR A 160 -1.87 9.40 9.00
N GLY A 161 -1.14 9.86 10.01
CA GLY A 161 0.21 10.42 9.88
C GLY A 161 1.31 9.35 9.89
N PRO A 162 2.57 9.77 9.88
CA PRO A 162 3.73 8.90 9.66
C PRO A 162 4.01 7.88 10.76
N GLY A 163 3.33 7.95 11.91
CA GLY A 163 3.63 7.15 13.10
C GLY A 163 4.89 7.61 13.83
N VAL A 164 5.31 6.85 14.85
CA VAL A 164 6.50 7.13 15.66
C VAL A 164 7.40 5.90 15.68
N GLY A 165 8.60 6.00 15.09
CA GLY A 165 9.48 4.84 14.93
C GLY A 165 8.78 3.73 14.16
N TYR A 166 8.80 2.49 14.70
CA TYR A 166 8.15 1.33 14.10
C TYR A 166 6.78 1.02 14.73
N VAL A 167 6.29 1.86 15.64
CA VAL A 167 5.02 1.67 16.33
C VAL A 167 4.06 2.79 15.99
N ALA A 168 2.83 2.45 15.68
CA ALA A 168 1.72 3.38 15.58
C ALA A 168 0.67 3.00 16.63
N HIS A 169 0.15 4.00 17.33
CA HIS A 169 -0.82 3.79 18.41
C HIS A 169 -2.25 4.03 17.97
N TYR A 170 -2.45 4.84 16.94
CA TYR A 170 -3.76 5.25 16.44
C TYR A 170 -3.92 4.94 14.95
N THR A 171 -5.14 4.59 14.58
CA THR A 171 -5.52 4.37 13.18
C THR A 171 -6.97 4.75 12.93
N THR A 172 -7.28 5.10 11.69
CA THR A 172 -8.65 5.18 11.19
C THR A 172 -9.06 3.90 10.44
N ALA A 173 -8.10 3.02 10.15
CA ALA A 173 -8.36 1.77 9.47
C ALA A 173 -9.27 0.87 10.32
N GLY A 174 -10.25 0.28 9.68
CA GLY A 174 -11.21 -0.59 10.34
C GLY A 174 -12.33 0.13 11.10
N THR A 175 -12.21 1.41 11.48
CA THR A 175 -13.27 2.13 12.22
C THR A 175 -13.73 3.42 11.56
N LYS A 176 -12.96 3.98 10.63
CA LYS A 176 -13.14 5.34 10.07
C LYS A 176 -13.16 6.46 11.14
N THR A 177 -12.65 6.16 12.32
CA THR A 177 -12.49 7.11 13.43
C THR A 177 -11.09 7.01 13.99
N ASP A 178 -10.60 8.11 14.56
CA ASP A 178 -9.30 8.13 15.24
C ASP A 178 -9.36 7.30 16.53
N THR A 179 -8.97 6.02 16.43
CA THR A 179 -9.14 5.02 17.50
C THR A 179 -7.78 4.40 17.88
N PRO A 180 -7.50 4.20 19.18
CA PRO A 180 -6.34 3.43 19.59
C PRO A 180 -6.37 2.00 19.03
N ILE A 181 -5.26 1.51 18.50
CA ILE A 181 -5.19 0.15 17.93
C ILE A 181 -5.58 -0.91 18.97
N THR A 182 -5.25 -0.68 20.24
CA THR A 182 -5.60 -1.56 21.36
C THR A 182 -7.08 -1.56 21.74
N GLU A 183 -7.90 -0.71 21.12
CA GLU A 183 -9.35 -0.67 21.32
C GLU A 183 -10.14 -1.23 20.12
N ILE A 184 -9.47 -1.67 19.07
CA ILE A 184 -10.10 -2.22 17.86
C ILE A 184 -10.01 -3.76 17.88
N PRO A 185 -11.13 -4.49 17.87
CA PRO A 185 -11.12 -5.96 17.93
C PRO A 185 -10.88 -6.59 16.55
N ASN A 186 -9.80 -6.22 15.88
CA ASN A 186 -9.37 -6.75 14.58
C ASN A 186 -7.85 -6.75 14.47
N SER A 187 -7.31 -7.64 13.64
CA SER A 187 -5.89 -7.62 13.26
C SER A 187 -5.61 -6.46 12.31
N ILE A 188 -4.88 -5.46 12.79
CA ILE A 188 -4.45 -4.30 12.02
C ILE A 188 -2.95 -4.10 12.23
N TYR A 189 -2.21 -3.98 11.12
CA TYR A 189 -0.76 -3.76 11.11
C TYR A 189 -0.47 -2.46 10.38
N ILE A 190 0.49 -1.68 10.89
CA ILE A 190 0.84 -0.38 10.31
C ILE A 190 2.32 -0.36 10.00
N ILE A 191 2.62 -0.10 8.74
CA ILE A 191 3.98 0.18 8.28
C ILE A 191 4.15 1.70 8.32
N THR A 192 5.00 2.15 9.24
CA THR A 192 5.26 3.57 9.46
C THR A 192 6.21 4.16 8.40
N LYS A 193 6.24 5.50 8.30
CA LYS A 193 7.22 6.17 7.44
C LYS A 193 8.65 5.79 7.81
N GLN A 194 8.98 5.70 9.11
CA GLN A 194 10.32 5.35 9.57
C GLN A 194 10.72 3.94 9.14
N GLN A 195 9.80 2.97 9.24
CA GLN A 195 10.05 1.61 8.77
C GLN A 195 10.32 1.59 7.26
N MET A 196 9.57 2.34 6.45
CA MET A 196 9.83 2.46 5.01
C MET A 196 11.17 3.13 4.72
N VAL A 197 11.55 4.16 5.48
CA VAL A 197 12.85 4.82 5.33
C VAL A 197 14.00 3.85 5.60
N ASP A 198 13.91 3.01 6.61
CA ASP A 198 15.01 2.10 6.99
C ASP A 198 15.07 0.85 6.10
N GLN A 199 13.93 0.35 5.61
CA GLN A 199 13.85 -0.80 4.71
C GLN A 199 14.08 -0.45 3.24
N GLN A 200 13.93 0.80 2.83
CA GLN A 200 14.08 1.28 1.45
C GLN A 200 13.27 0.47 0.40
N PRO A 201 11.95 0.29 0.59
CA PRO A 201 11.10 -0.37 -0.39
C PRO A 201 10.90 0.53 -1.62
N GLN A 202 10.91 -0.05 -2.80
CA GLN A 202 10.69 0.67 -4.07
C GLN A 202 9.20 0.83 -4.43
N ASN A 203 8.35 0.05 -3.78
CA ASN A 203 6.89 0.07 -3.96
C ASN A 203 6.19 -0.51 -2.72
N VAL A 204 4.87 -0.45 -2.69
CA VAL A 204 4.06 -0.95 -1.58
C VAL A 204 4.22 -2.46 -1.38
N MET A 205 4.40 -3.26 -2.44
CA MET A 205 4.63 -4.70 -2.33
C MET A 205 5.86 -4.99 -1.46
N GLN A 206 6.96 -4.30 -1.75
CA GLN A 206 8.20 -4.50 -0.98
C GLN A 206 8.06 -4.02 0.48
N ALA A 207 7.30 -2.95 0.72
CA ALA A 207 7.03 -2.48 2.08
C ALA A 207 6.23 -3.50 2.93
N LEU A 208 5.41 -4.33 2.29
CA LEU A 208 4.57 -5.34 2.94
C LEU A 208 5.30 -6.65 3.30
N ARG A 209 6.54 -6.85 2.86
CA ARG A 209 7.30 -8.11 3.01
C ARG A 209 7.53 -8.55 4.46
N TYR A 210 7.36 -7.67 5.43
CA TYR A 210 7.51 -7.93 6.87
C TYR A 210 6.19 -7.96 7.63
N THR A 211 5.05 -8.00 6.92
CA THR A 211 3.71 -7.92 7.49
C THR A 211 3.08 -9.30 7.63
N PRO A 212 2.52 -9.67 8.80
CA PRO A 212 1.92 -10.97 8.97
C PRO A 212 0.65 -11.15 8.15
N GLY A 213 0.42 -12.37 7.68
CA GLY A 213 -0.75 -12.74 6.89
C GLY A 213 -0.73 -12.26 5.44
N VAL A 214 0.30 -11.52 5.01
CA VAL A 214 0.42 -10.95 3.67
C VAL A 214 1.55 -11.61 2.89
N TYR A 215 1.22 -12.22 1.76
CA TYR A 215 2.20 -12.64 0.76
C TYR A 215 2.25 -11.64 -0.38
N ALA A 216 3.29 -10.81 -0.37
CA ALA A 216 3.41 -9.66 -1.28
C ALA A 216 4.17 -9.97 -2.58
N ASP A 217 4.92 -11.06 -2.63
CA ASP A 217 5.78 -11.40 -3.76
C ASP A 217 5.14 -12.43 -4.73
N ALA A 218 3.82 -12.64 -4.70
CA ALA A 218 3.14 -13.68 -5.46
C ALA A 218 3.37 -13.62 -6.99
N LEU A 219 3.61 -12.43 -7.53
CA LEU A 219 3.93 -12.24 -8.96
C LEU A 219 5.42 -11.97 -9.22
N GLY A 220 6.29 -12.34 -8.30
CA GLY A 220 7.73 -12.16 -8.43
C GLY A 220 8.15 -10.71 -8.49
N THR A 221 9.06 -10.42 -9.42
CA THR A 221 9.58 -9.07 -9.65
C THR A 221 8.72 -8.24 -10.60
N ALA A 222 7.48 -8.63 -10.86
CA ALA A 222 6.55 -7.85 -11.66
C ALA A 222 6.36 -6.46 -11.03
N GLN A 223 7.23 -5.56 -11.39
CA GLN A 223 7.43 -4.26 -10.74
C GLN A 223 6.23 -3.34 -10.90
N ASN A 224 5.50 -3.50 -11.97
CA ASN A 224 4.29 -2.76 -12.19
C ASN A 224 3.08 -3.40 -11.51
N GLY A 225 3.33 -4.23 -10.53
CA GLY A 225 2.46 -4.76 -9.45
C GLY A 225 0.99 -4.85 -9.70
N ALA A 226 0.67 -4.53 -10.87
CA ALA A 226 -0.65 -4.48 -11.32
C ALA A 226 -1.15 -5.90 -11.38
N ALA A 227 -2.09 -6.14 -10.57
CA ALA A 227 -3.00 -7.19 -10.80
C ALA A 227 -3.49 -7.09 -12.21
N ASP A 228 -3.06 -8.02 -12.96
CA ASP A 228 -3.74 -8.33 -14.19
C ASP A 228 -4.97 -9.15 -13.85
N ASN A 229 -5.85 -8.52 -13.16
CA ASN A 229 -7.11 -9.12 -12.84
C ASN A 229 -8.21 -8.24 -13.43
N GLN A 230 -8.75 -8.67 -14.54
CA GLN A 230 -9.98 -8.15 -15.13
C GLN A 230 -11.13 -8.06 -14.12
N ASN A 231 -10.99 -8.72 -12.97
CA ASN A 231 -11.99 -8.80 -11.90
C ASN A 231 -11.76 -7.84 -10.73
N ASN A 232 -10.85 -6.89 -10.80
CA ASN A 232 -10.57 -5.91 -9.72
C ASN A 232 -10.07 -6.51 -8.39
N ASN A 233 -9.55 -7.72 -8.39
CA ASN A 233 -9.13 -8.36 -7.18
C ASN A 233 -7.65 -8.03 -6.90
N GLY A 234 -7.40 -6.87 -6.34
CA GLY A 234 -6.16 -6.37 -5.76
C GLY A 234 -4.87 -7.08 -6.16
N GLY A 235 -4.06 -6.39 -6.89
CA GLY A 235 -2.86 -6.82 -7.53
C GLY A 235 -1.85 -7.60 -6.77
N GLY A 236 -1.75 -8.88 -7.02
CA GLY A 236 -0.60 -9.66 -6.60
C GLY A 236 -0.37 -9.83 -5.09
N PHE A 237 -1.22 -9.24 -4.25
CA PHE A 237 -1.16 -9.42 -2.80
C PHE A 237 -2.14 -10.51 -2.37
N LEU A 238 -1.65 -11.46 -1.60
CA LEU A 238 -2.50 -12.43 -0.94
C LEU A 238 -2.53 -12.13 0.56
N GLN A 239 -3.73 -11.97 1.12
CA GLN A 239 -3.96 -11.84 2.55
C GLN A 239 -4.75 -13.06 3.05
N ARG A 240 -4.18 -13.79 4.01
CA ARG A 240 -4.81 -14.99 4.58
C ARG A 240 -5.28 -16.01 3.52
N GLY A 241 -4.57 -16.08 2.37
CA GLY A 241 -4.88 -16.97 1.25
C GLY A 241 -5.85 -16.41 0.21
N PHE A 242 -6.39 -15.21 0.38
CA PHE A 242 -7.27 -14.53 -0.58
C PHE A 242 -6.60 -13.31 -1.19
N SER A 243 -7.05 -12.91 -2.38
CA SER A 243 -6.60 -11.65 -2.99
C SER A 243 -6.98 -10.46 -2.11
N SER A 244 -6.16 -9.45 -2.07
CA SER A 244 -6.34 -8.23 -1.29
C SER A 244 -6.83 -7.08 -2.17
N MET A 245 -7.53 -6.11 -1.60
CA MET A 245 -7.93 -4.89 -2.28
C MET A 245 -7.20 -3.67 -1.73
N GLN A 246 -6.90 -2.70 -2.60
CA GLN A 246 -6.15 -1.50 -2.24
C GLN A 246 -7.08 -0.31 -2.05
N PHE A 247 -6.79 0.48 -1.02
CA PHE A 247 -7.50 1.71 -0.67
C PHE A 247 -6.50 2.84 -0.44
N ILE A 248 -6.84 4.03 -0.90
CA ILE A 248 -6.10 5.25 -0.63
C ILE A 248 -7.03 6.18 0.15
N ASP A 249 -6.58 6.68 1.30
CA ASP A 249 -7.35 7.57 2.18
C ASP A 249 -8.83 7.13 2.39
N GLY A 250 -9.03 5.80 2.48
CA GLY A 250 -10.33 5.18 2.75
C GLY A 250 -11.22 4.90 1.53
N LEU A 251 -10.82 5.32 0.33
CA LEU A 251 -11.53 5.03 -0.92
C LEU A 251 -10.78 3.97 -1.74
N GLN A 252 -11.52 3.01 -2.31
CA GLN A 252 -10.92 1.96 -3.14
C GLN A 252 -10.27 2.56 -4.38
N THR A 253 -9.01 2.18 -4.65
CA THR A 253 -8.31 2.50 -5.89
C THR A 253 -8.37 1.33 -6.87
N ASN A 254 -8.47 1.66 -8.16
CA ASN A 254 -8.35 0.70 -9.26
C ASN A 254 -7.10 1.00 -10.11
N SER A 255 -6.18 1.81 -9.57
CA SER A 255 -4.88 2.00 -10.20
C SER A 255 -4.18 0.66 -10.35
N GLN A 256 -3.58 0.46 -11.51
CA GLN A 256 -2.76 -0.72 -11.80
C GLN A 256 -1.34 -0.58 -11.23
N SER A 257 -1.05 0.55 -10.59
CA SER A 257 0.23 0.81 -9.92
C SER A 257 0.32 0.03 -8.60
N ALA A 258 1.52 -0.46 -8.29
CA ALA A 258 1.83 -1.06 -6.99
C ALA A 258 1.84 -0.06 -5.82
N GLY A 259 1.49 1.20 -6.07
CA GLY A 259 1.60 2.29 -5.13
C GLY A 259 3.02 2.88 -5.07
N GLU A 260 3.11 4.20 -4.86
CA GLU A 260 4.37 4.94 -4.77
C GLU A 260 4.68 5.30 -3.32
N THR A 261 5.70 4.65 -2.74
CA THR A 261 6.07 4.86 -1.33
C THR A 261 6.52 6.28 -1.03
N ALA A 262 7.08 7.00 -2.02
CA ALA A 262 7.42 8.41 -1.87
C ALA A 262 6.20 9.31 -1.62
N PHE A 263 4.99 8.86 -1.94
CA PHE A 263 3.73 9.59 -1.73
C PHE A 263 3.03 9.25 -0.42
N LEU A 264 3.52 8.28 0.34
CA LEU A 264 2.83 7.74 1.51
C LEU A 264 3.46 8.22 2.82
N ASP A 265 2.62 8.52 3.81
CA ASP A 265 3.01 8.68 5.21
C ASP A 265 2.94 7.35 5.96
N ARG A 266 2.02 6.43 5.60
CA ARG A 266 1.92 5.07 6.15
C ARG A 266 1.18 4.12 5.23
N ILE A 267 1.35 2.82 5.48
CA ILE A 267 0.53 1.76 4.91
C ILE A 267 -0.15 1.03 6.06
N GLU A 268 -1.42 0.71 5.90
CA GLU A 268 -2.25 0.05 6.90
C GLU A 268 -2.79 -1.25 6.32
N VAL A 269 -2.61 -2.35 7.02
CA VAL A 269 -3.10 -3.67 6.63
C VAL A 269 -4.19 -4.08 7.60
N VAL A 270 -5.41 -4.22 7.10
CA VAL A 270 -6.54 -4.76 7.84
C VAL A 270 -6.76 -6.18 7.37
N ASN A 271 -6.46 -7.16 8.19
CA ASN A 271 -6.65 -8.56 7.87
C ASN A 271 -8.09 -9.01 8.18
N GLY A 272 -8.65 -9.79 7.26
CA GLY A 272 -10.04 -10.28 7.34
C GLY A 272 -11.08 -9.33 6.75
N PRO A 273 -12.36 -9.73 6.71
CA PRO A 273 -13.44 -9.00 6.08
C PRO A 273 -13.61 -7.57 6.60
N ALA A 274 -13.61 -6.58 5.71
CA ALA A 274 -13.68 -5.16 6.04
C ALA A 274 -14.87 -4.43 5.36
N SER A 275 -15.80 -5.16 4.75
CA SER A 275 -16.87 -4.58 3.92
C SER A 275 -17.77 -3.59 4.65
N VAL A 276 -17.99 -3.76 5.94
CA VAL A 276 -18.86 -2.86 6.72
C VAL A 276 -18.40 -1.39 6.63
N MET A 277 -17.09 -1.14 6.53
CA MET A 277 -16.58 0.23 6.44
C MET A 277 -16.15 0.63 5.03
N TYR A 278 -15.89 -0.33 4.14
CA TYR A 278 -15.24 -0.06 2.86
C TYR A 278 -16.05 -0.51 1.63
N GLY A 279 -17.25 -1.10 1.85
CA GLY A 279 -18.05 -1.67 0.78
C GLY A 279 -17.49 -2.99 0.29
N GLN A 280 -17.46 -3.23 -1.02
CA GLN A 280 -16.91 -4.48 -1.53
C GLN A 280 -15.46 -4.67 -1.11
N THR A 281 -15.17 -5.79 -0.43
CA THR A 281 -13.81 -6.21 -0.05
C THR A 281 -13.68 -7.71 -0.10
N SER A 282 -12.48 -8.19 -0.43
CA SER A 282 -12.13 -9.60 -0.33
C SER A 282 -12.20 -10.09 1.13
N PRO A 283 -12.48 -11.38 1.36
CA PRO A 283 -12.44 -11.96 2.70
C PRO A 283 -11.07 -11.90 3.37
N GLY A 284 -9.98 -11.82 2.60
CA GLY A 284 -8.62 -11.70 3.12
C GLY A 284 -8.34 -10.38 3.80
N GLY A 285 -8.92 -9.29 3.29
CA GLY A 285 -8.75 -7.96 3.86
C GLY A 285 -8.44 -6.86 2.85
N ILE A 286 -7.88 -5.77 3.36
CA ILE A 286 -7.52 -4.59 2.58
C ILE A 286 -6.12 -4.09 2.93
N ILE A 287 -5.52 -3.40 1.95
CA ILE A 287 -4.30 -2.62 2.12
C ILE A 287 -4.67 -1.15 1.94
N GLY A 288 -4.62 -0.40 3.02
CA GLY A 288 -4.86 1.03 3.07
C GLY A 288 -3.56 1.80 2.91
N MET A 289 -3.59 2.88 2.16
CA MET A 289 -2.47 3.79 1.93
C MET A 289 -2.89 5.19 2.32
N SER A 290 -2.13 5.84 3.21
CA SER A 290 -2.37 7.23 3.60
C SER A 290 -1.41 8.14 2.85
N LEU A 291 -1.94 9.01 2.00
CA LEU A 291 -1.13 9.97 1.24
C LEU A 291 -0.53 11.04 2.15
N LYS A 292 0.60 11.58 1.72
CA LYS A 292 1.27 12.72 2.35
C LYS A 292 0.39 13.97 2.25
N LYS A 293 0.10 14.56 3.42
CA LYS A 293 -0.69 15.80 3.56
C LYS A 293 0.17 16.92 4.16
N PRO A 294 -0.19 18.21 3.98
CA PRO A 294 0.53 19.32 4.57
C PRO A 294 0.74 19.14 6.08
N THR A 295 1.95 19.42 6.54
CA THR A 295 2.34 19.27 7.95
C THR A 295 2.12 20.58 8.72
N GLU A 296 1.92 20.49 10.03
CA GLU A 296 1.80 21.67 10.89
C GLU A 296 3.15 22.37 11.11
N THR A 297 4.23 21.61 11.04
CA THR A 297 5.61 22.09 11.15
C THR A 297 6.29 22.03 9.81
N PRO A 298 7.21 22.97 9.49
CA PRO A 298 7.99 22.90 8.27
C PRO A 298 8.68 21.53 8.10
N LEU A 299 8.61 20.99 6.90
CA LEU A 299 9.28 19.77 6.49
C LEU A 299 9.95 20.03 5.16
N HIS A 300 11.24 19.87 5.10
CA HIS A 300 12.01 20.01 3.87
C HIS A 300 12.98 18.85 3.79
N GLU A 301 12.80 17.99 2.80
CA GLU A 301 13.60 16.79 2.60
C GLU A 301 13.84 16.60 1.10
N ALA A 302 15.09 16.33 0.73
CA ALA A 302 15.45 15.93 -0.63
C ALA A 302 16.41 14.74 -0.55
N SER A 303 16.32 13.82 -1.51
CA SER A 303 17.26 12.70 -1.59
C SER A 303 17.67 12.39 -3.01
N VAL A 304 18.88 11.82 -3.14
CA VAL A 304 19.38 11.21 -4.37
C VAL A 304 19.83 9.78 -4.06
N GLY A 305 19.49 8.86 -4.93
CA GLY A 305 19.75 7.44 -4.74
C GLY A 305 20.38 6.78 -5.95
N PHE A 306 21.15 5.72 -5.70
CA PHE A 306 21.88 4.94 -6.69
C PHE A 306 21.73 3.46 -6.37
N GLY A 307 21.62 2.62 -7.39
CA GLY A 307 21.51 1.19 -7.19
C GLY A 307 22.07 0.36 -8.34
N ASN A 308 22.08 -0.94 -8.13
CA ASN A 308 22.42 -1.85 -9.21
C ASN A 308 21.35 -1.83 -10.31
N TRP A 309 21.68 -2.41 -11.45
CA TRP A 309 20.88 -2.35 -12.69
C TRP A 309 20.68 -0.93 -13.23
N GLY A 310 21.61 0.00 -12.93
CA GLY A 310 21.54 1.38 -13.40
C GLY A 310 20.41 2.18 -12.75
N ARG A 311 20.06 1.90 -11.47
CA ARG A 311 19.07 2.71 -10.75
C ARG A 311 19.65 4.07 -10.38
N TYR A 312 18.92 5.11 -10.73
CA TYR A 312 19.11 6.48 -10.26
C TYR A 312 17.76 7.03 -9.84
N GLU A 313 17.72 7.67 -8.68
CA GLU A 313 16.49 8.20 -8.09
C GLU A 313 16.73 9.57 -7.49
N ALA A 314 15.74 10.44 -7.60
CA ALA A 314 15.70 11.70 -6.87
C ALA A 314 14.30 11.90 -6.29
N THR A 315 14.22 12.31 -5.03
CA THR A 315 12.95 12.64 -4.37
C THR A 315 13.02 13.99 -3.69
N ILE A 316 11.87 14.65 -3.58
CA ILE A 316 11.68 15.85 -2.78
C ILE A 316 10.38 15.74 -2.01
N ASP A 317 10.38 16.21 -0.76
CA ASP A 317 9.21 16.28 0.13
C ASP A 317 9.29 17.57 0.93
N VAL A 318 8.53 18.57 0.51
CA VAL A 318 8.56 19.89 1.16
C VAL A 318 7.16 20.30 1.58
N SER A 319 7.04 20.79 2.81
CA SER A 319 5.78 21.28 3.37
C SER A 319 6.06 22.48 4.28
N ASP A 320 5.26 23.52 4.11
CA ASP A 320 5.31 24.69 4.98
C ASP A 320 3.97 25.45 4.95
N LYS A 321 3.87 26.48 5.77
CA LYS A 321 2.73 27.40 5.78
C LYS A 321 2.86 28.43 4.64
N ILE A 322 1.73 28.71 3.98
CA ILE A 322 1.61 29.77 2.98
C ILE A 322 1.29 31.10 3.66
N THR A 323 0.40 31.06 4.67
CA THR A 323 -0.03 32.24 5.41
C THR A 323 0.78 32.39 6.71
N LYS A 324 0.94 33.61 7.21
CA LYS A 324 1.63 33.90 8.48
C LYS A 324 0.94 33.20 9.68
N SER A 325 -0.37 33.06 9.63
CA SER A 325 -1.16 32.36 10.64
C SER A 325 -0.99 30.82 10.62
N GLY A 326 -0.48 30.27 9.51
CA GLY A 326 -0.37 28.81 9.30
C GLY A 326 -1.70 28.11 9.01
N ASN A 327 -2.79 28.89 8.79
CA ASN A 327 -4.10 28.30 8.44
C ASN A 327 -4.17 27.80 6.98
N VAL A 328 -3.24 28.20 6.12
CA VAL A 328 -3.05 27.62 4.79
C VAL A 328 -1.63 27.06 4.71
N ARG A 329 -1.54 25.77 4.45
CA ARG A 329 -0.28 25.00 4.36
C ARG A 329 -0.24 24.24 3.07
N TYR A 330 0.95 24.02 2.53
CA TYR A 330 1.17 23.20 1.35
C TYR A 330 2.12 22.03 1.64
N ARG A 331 2.05 21.01 0.81
CA ARG A 331 3.07 19.97 0.68
C ARG A 331 3.22 19.58 -0.77
N LEU A 332 4.45 19.36 -1.18
CA LEU A 332 4.81 18.82 -2.48
C LEU A 332 5.74 17.63 -2.26
N ALA A 333 5.29 16.45 -2.64
CA ALA A 333 6.15 15.28 -2.77
C ALA A 333 6.34 14.98 -4.27
N ALA A 334 7.57 14.68 -4.67
CA ALA A 334 7.88 14.30 -6.04
C ALA A 334 8.98 13.24 -6.09
N ILE A 335 8.95 12.44 -7.14
CA ILE A 335 9.94 11.40 -7.43
C ILE A 335 10.25 11.37 -8.92
N GLY A 336 11.52 11.15 -9.22
CA GLY A 336 11.98 10.73 -10.55
C GLY A 336 12.95 9.57 -10.39
N ASP A 337 12.69 8.46 -11.05
CA ASP A 337 13.64 7.34 -11.08
C ASP A 337 13.77 6.72 -12.47
N THR A 338 14.90 6.08 -12.70
CA THR A 338 15.19 5.24 -13.83
C THR A 338 15.93 4.01 -13.36
N GLN A 339 15.58 2.85 -13.87
CA GLN A 339 16.30 1.63 -13.55
C GLN A 339 16.07 0.53 -14.61
N GLY A 340 17.10 -0.29 -14.83
CA GLY A 340 16.94 -1.61 -15.41
C GLY A 340 16.49 -2.63 -14.37
N THR A 341 16.54 -3.90 -14.74
CA THR A 341 16.16 -4.99 -13.86
C THR A 341 17.16 -6.13 -13.94
N GLN A 342 16.93 -7.20 -13.18
CA GLN A 342 17.73 -8.41 -13.30
C GLN A 342 17.63 -9.10 -14.67
N THR A 343 16.55 -8.86 -15.42
CA THR A 343 16.30 -9.40 -16.75
C THR A 343 16.78 -8.40 -17.80
N LYS A 344 17.53 -8.84 -18.79
CA LYS A 344 18.00 -7.99 -19.90
C LYS A 344 16.80 -7.38 -20.65
N TYR A 345 16.98 -6.20 -21.22
CA TYR A 345 15.96 -5.47 -22.01
C TYR A 345 14.68 -5.11 -21.24
N VAL A 346 14.67 -5.28 -19.94
CA VAL A 346 13.55 -4.89 -19.08
C VAL A 346 14.00 -3.74 -18.19
N ASP A 347 13.43 -2.58 -18.43
CA ASP A 347 13.66 -1.37 -17.66
C ASP A 347 12.33 -0.64 -17.38
N TYR A 348 12.37 0.29 -16.46
CA TYR A 348 11.29 1.23 -16.26
C TYR A 348 11.80 2.56 -15.75
N HIS A 349 11.03 3.59 -16.02
CA HIS A 349 11.27 4.95 -15.55
C HIS A 349 10.03 5.40 -14.81
N ARG A 350 10.19 6.27 -13.84
CA ARG A 350 9.07 6.78 -13.07
C ARG A 350 9.24 8.27 -12.82
N VAL A 351 8.17 9.02 -13.10
CA VAL A 351 8.06 10.43 -12.75
C VAL A 351 6.72 10.63 -12.06
N GLY A 352 6.76 11.17 -10.86
CA GLY A 352 5.56 11.38 -10.07
C GLY A 352 5.60 12.66 -9.27
N VAL A 353 4.41 13.26 -9.09
CA VAL A 353 4.20 14.44 -8.26
C VAL A 353 2.91 14.32 -7.47
N LEU A 354 2.94 14.78 -6.21
CA LEU A 354 1.80 14.85 -5.31
C LEU A 354 1.79 16.23 -4.63
N PRO A 355 1.25 17.28 -5.27
CA PRO A 355 0.94 18.53 -4.62
C PRO A 355 -0.29 18.39 -3.71
N SER A 356 -0.26 19.05 -2.57
CA SER A 356 -1.41 19.14 -1.67
C SER A 356 -1.43 20.48 -0.93
N ILE A 357 -2.64 20.89 -0.56
CA ILE A 357 -2.88 22.12 0.18
C ILE A 357 -3.94 21.87 1.24
N THR A 358 -3.69 22.33 2.47
CA THR A 358 -4.70 22.32 3.54
C THR A 358 -5.04 23.74 3.90
N TRP A 359 -6.34 24.05 3.93
CA TRP A 359 -6.90 25.30 4.37
C TRP A 359 -7.79 25.08 5.58
N ASP A 360 -7.31 25.50 6.74
CA ASP A 360 -8.14 25.61 7.95
C ASP A 360 -8.93 26.92 7.86
N ILE A 361 -10.15 26.84 7.32
CA ILE A 361 -11.04 27.97 7.05
C ILE A 361 -11.33 28.70 8.36
N ASP A 362 -11.59 27.91 9.40
CA ASP A 362 -11.73 28.34 10.77
C ASP A 362 -11.31 27.20 11.73
N LYS A 363 -11.50 27.39 13.06
CA LYS A 363 -11.17 26.37 14.07
C LYS A 363 -11.99 25.08 13.98
N LYS A 364 -13.06 25.07 13.20
CA LYS A 364 -14.00 23.96 13.06
C LYS A 364 -13.97 23.34 11.67
N THR A 365 -13.50 24.09 10.66
CA THR A 365 -13.63 23.71 9.26
C THR A 365 -12.27 23.63 8.61
N SER A 366 -11.94 22.47 8.06
CA SER A 366 -10.70 22.23 7.31
C SER A 366 -11.01 21.58 5.96
N LEU A 367 -10.31 22.02 4.93
CA LEU A 367 -10.33 21.46 3.59
C LEU A 367 -8.91 21.15 3.13
N THR A 368 -8.66 19.90 2.77
CA THR A 368 -7.41 19.49 2.14
C THR A 368 -7.69 19.09 0.70
N LEU A 369 -6.93 19.64 -0.23
CA LEU A 369 -6.95 19.31 -1.65
C LEU A 369 -5.64 18.60 -2.00
N LEU A 370 -5.74 17.50 -2.76
CA LEU A 370 -4.59 16.75 -3.25
C LEU A 370 -4.75 16.50 -4.75
N GLY A 371 -3.64 16.57 -5.46
CA GLY A 371 -3.53 16.08 -6.82
C GLY A 371 -2.38 15.12 -6.93
N SER A 372 -2.46 14.09 -7.75
CA SER A 372 -1.29 13.29 -8.10
C SER A 372 -1.24 12.99 -9.58
N TYR A 373 -0.04 12.92 -10.08
CA TYR A 373 0.25 12.38 -11.39
C TYR A 373 1.45 11.46 -11.29
N LEU A 374 1.30 10.24 -11.79
CA LEU A 374 2.34 9.23 -11.84
C LEU A 374 2.41 8.67 -13.26
N TYR A 375 3.59 8.72 -13.86
CA TYR A 375 3.88 8.18 -15.17
C TYR A 375 5.05 7.22 -15.08
N THR A 376 4.81 5.97 -15.47
CA THR A 376 5.82 4.89 -15.43
C THR A 376 5.93 4.26 -16.82
N PRO A 377 6.69 4.85 -17.75
CA PRO A 377 7.06 4.19 -19.00
C PRO A 377 8.13 3.13 -18.74
N GLY A 378 8.21 2.12 -19.59
CA GLY A 378 9.23 1.09 -19.51
C GLY A 378 9.25 0.20 -20.73
N ASN A 379 10.27 -0.62 -20.80
CA ASN A 379 10.42 -1.67 -21.80
C ASN A 379 10.37 -3.02 -21.09
N GLY A 380 9.63 -3.95 -21.67
CA GLY A 380 9.52 -5.29 -21.14
C GLY A 380 8.52 -5.47 -20.01
N THR A 381 8.18 -6.71 -19.87
CA THR A 381 7.27 -7.15 -18.82
C THR A 381 7.74 -8.48 -18.27
N TYR A 382 7.54 -8.68 -16.98
CA TYR A 382 7.71 -9.99 -16.35
C TYR A 382 6.48 -10.86 -16.37
N ARG A 383 5.43 -10.39 -16.96
CA ARG A 383 4.11 -11.01 -16.86
C ARG A 383 4.04 -12.40 -17.45
N THR A 384 4.88 -12.70 -18.41
CA THR A 384 4.82 -13.98 -19.12
C THR A 384 5.34 -15.15 -18.30
N GLY A 385 6.09 -14.90 -17.22
CA GLY A 385 6.76 -15.93 -16.44
C GLY A 385 7.84 -16.65 -17.25
N TYR A 386 8.50 -17.58 -16.60
CA TYR A 386 9.46 -18.50 -17.23
C TYR A 386 8.86 -19.89 -17.32
N PRO A 387 9.24 -20.73 -18.29
CA PRO A 387 8.79 -22.11 -18.32
C PRO A 387 9.04 -22.84 -17.00
N SER A 388 8.19 -23.78 -16.64
CA SER A 388 8.39 -24.58 -15.44
C SER A 388 9.63 -25.47 -15.53
N HIS A 389 9.97 -26.01 -16.73
CA HIS A 389 11.26 -26.63 -16.96
C HIS A 389 12.38 -25.60 -17.02
N GLY A 390 13.45 -25.87 -16.31
CA GLY A 390 14.54 -24.91 -16.10
C GLY A 390 14.30 -23.88 -14.99
N THR A 391 13.14 -23.91 -14.32
CA THR A 391 12.84 -23.11 -13.13
C THR A 391 12.39 -23.98 -11.96
N LEU A 392 11.14 -24.43 -11.93
CA LEU A 392 10.59 -25.32 -10.92
C LEU A 392 11.09 -26.76 -11.08
N LEU A 393 11.02 -27.25 -12.33
CA LEU A 393 11.48 -28.57 -12.72
C LEU A 393 12.90 -28.49 -13.27
N PRO A 394 13.69 -29.58 -13.19
CA PRO A 394 15.01 -29.63 -13.83
C PRO A 394 14.92 -29.32 -15.31
N GLY A 395 15.82 -28.46 -15.78
CA GLY A 395 16.03 -28.25 -17.22
C GLY A 395 17.22 -29.06 -17.73
N GLU A 396 17.21 -29.42 -18.99
CA GLU A 396 18.29 -30.20 -19.63
C GLU A 396 19.66 -29.53 -19.49
N TYR A 397 19.70 -28.21 -19.65
CA TYR A 397 20.93 -27.40 -19.49
C TYR A 397 20.97 -26.66 -18.14
N GLY A 398 20.27 -27.17 -17.12
CA GLY A 398 20.22 -26.56 -15.79
C GLY A 398 19.14 -25.50 -15.63
N ARG A 399 19.41 -24.48 -14.79
CA ARG A 399 18.45 -23.42 -14.49
C ARG A 399 18.52 -22.30 -15.52
N ILE A 400 17.36 -21.79 -15.94
CA ILE A 400 17.26 -20.56 -16.73
C ILE A 400 17.84 -19.39 -15.92
N ALA A 401 18.72 -18.61 -16.54
CA ALA A 401 19.32 -17.46 -15.87
C ALA A 401 18.26 -16.36 -15.63
N ARG A 402 18.31 -15.66 -14.50
CA ARG A 402 17.43 -14.51 -14.23
C ARG A 402 17.55 -13.40 -15.27
N SER A 403 18.71 -13.34 -15.95
CA SER A 403 18.96 -12.35 -16.99
C SER A 403 18.38 -12.71 -18.36
N THR A 404 17.86 -13.93 -18.51
CA THR A 404 17.23 -14.36 -19.76
C THR A 404 15.97 -13.56 -20.00
N PHE A 405 15.87 -12.94 -21.16
CA PHE A 405 14.70 -12.24 -21.62
C PHE A 405 13.98 -13.13 -22.65
N LEU A 406 12.68 -13.33 -22.46
CA LEU A 406 11.89 -14.21 -23.34
C LEU A 406 11.02 -13.42 -24.34
N GLY A 407 11.11 -12.10 -24.35
CA GLY A 407 10.45 -11.23 -25.32
C GLY A 407 11.32 -10.91 -26.53
N GLU A 408 10.93 -9.88 -27.29
CA GLU A 408 11.72 -9.28 -28.35
C GLU A 408 12.11 -7.84 -27.95
N PRO A 409 13.41 -7.47 -27.97
CA PRO A 409 13.85 -6.14 -27.53
C PRO A 409 13.20 -4.99 -28.28
N ASP A 410 12.99 -5.15 -29.58
CA ASP A 410 12.43 -4.13 -30.45
C ASP A 410 10.90 -4.03 -30.38
N TRP A 411 10.27 -5.05 -29.79
CA TRP A 411 8.81 -5.06 -29.58
C TRP A 411 8.48 -5.49 -28.15
N ASN A 412 8.70 -4.57 -27.21
CA ASN A 412 8.59 -4.87 -25.80
C ASN A 412 8.37 -3.57 -25.03
N LYS A 413 7.14 -3.15 -24.87
CA LYS A 413 6.79 -1.86 -24.30
C LYS A 413 5.74 -2.00 -23.21
N THR A 414 5.97 -1.33 -22.13
CA THR A 414 4.99 -1.19 -21.06
C THR A 414 4.88 0.26 -20.63
N GLY A 415 3.77 0.62 -20.01
CA GLY A 415 3.62 1.95 -19.44
C GLY A 415 2.33 2.09 -18.67
N ASP A 416 2.41 2.83 -17.58
CA ASP A 416 1.27 3.20 -16.75
C ASP A 416 1.23 4.71 -16.55
N ARG A 417 0.03 5.27 -16.57
CA ARG A 417 -0.24 6.68 -16.25
C ARG A 417 -1.43 6.74 -15.34
N THR A 418 -1.25 7.31 -14.16
CA THR A 418 -2.34 7.55 -13.22
C THR A 418 -2.39 9.02 -12.86
N ALA A 419 -3.57 9.61 -12.99
CA ALA A 419 -3.88 10.96 -12.53
C ALA A 419 -5.00 10.89 -11.49
N MET A 420 -4.87 11.65 -10.41
CA MET A 420 -5.82 11.66 -9.31
C MET A 420 -6.05 13.11 -8.84
N PHE A 421 -7.28 13.38 -8.47
CA PHE A 421 -7.68 14.55 -7.69
C PHE A 421 -8.50 14.08 -6.50
N GLU A 422 -8.17 14.60 -5.32
CA GLU A 422 -8.86 14.24 -4.08
C GLU A 422 -9.10 15.48 -3.22
N TYR A 423 -10.22 15.51 -2.50
CA TYR A 423 -10.38 16.41 -1.37
C TYR A 423 -10.84 15.69 -0.12
N LEU A 424 -10.39 16.21 1.02
CA LEU A 424 -10.86 15.84 2.34
C LEU A 424 -11.43 17.09 3.01
N PHE A 425 -12.68 17.01 3.40
CA PHE A 425 -13.39 18.08 4.09
C PHE A 425 -13.81 17.62 5.48
N THR A 426 -13.58 18.46 6.47
CA THR A 426 -14.00 18.20 7.85
C THR A 426 -14.67 19.46 8.41
N HIS A 427 -15.87 19.30 8.99
CA HIS A 427 -16.53 20.36 9.74
C HIS A 427 -16.99 19.86 11.12
N LYS A 428 -16.54 20.51 12.18
CA LYS A 428 -16.91 20.22 13.58
C LYS A 428 -18.07 21.13 13.98
N PHE A 429 -19.30 20.61 14.00
CA PHE A 429 -20.46 21.38 14.46
C PHE A 429 -20.27 21.82 15.91
N ASN A 430 -19.81 20.88 16.73
CA ASN A 430 -19.51 21.10 18.14
C ASN A 430 -18.46 20.07 18.62
N LYS A 431 -18.22 19.98 19.93
CA LYS A 431 -17.27 19.00 20.49
C LYS A 431 -17.72 17.53 20.41
N TYR A 432 -18.98 17.29 20.04
CA TYR A 432 -19.59 15.96 20.00
C TYR A 432 -19.81 15.42 18.60
N VAL A 433 -20.03 16.28 17.62
CA VAL A 433 -20.40 15.87 16.25
C VAL A 433 -19.55 16.59 15.21
N SER A 434 -18.98 15.85 14.30
CA SER A 434 -18.33 16.34 13.07
C SER A 434 -18.94 15.70 11.83
N PHE A 435 -18.83 16.41 10.72
CA PHE A 435 -19.06 15.90 9.37
C PHE A 435 -17.73 15.77 8.66
N GLU A 436 -17.51 14.65 8.01
CA GLU A 436 -16.30 14.37 7.25
C GLU A 436 -16.69 13.87 5.87
N GLN A 437 -15.97 14.33 4.85
CA GLN A 437 -16.21 13.92 3.48
C GLN A 437 -14.88 13.75 2.74
N THR A 438 -14.73 12.63 2.04
CA THR A 438 -13.63 12.35 1.13
C THR A 438 -14.18 12.12 -0.26
N PHE A 439 -13.64 12.78 -1.25
CA PHE A 439 -13.96 12.59 -2.67
C PHE A 439 -12.69 12.35 -3.45
N ARG A 440 -12.73 11.40 -4.39
CA ARG A 440 -11.62 11.17 -5.33
C ARG A 440 -12.12 10.90 -6.74
N TRP A 441 -11.46 11.55 -7.68
CA TRP A 441 -11.46 11.21 -9.09
C TRP A 441 -10.10 10.63 -9.45
N GLU A 442 -10.09 9.50 -10.15
CA GLU A 442 -8.88 8.79 -10.58
C GLU A 442 -9.05 8.33 -12.02
N LYS A 443 -8.01 8.51 -12.83
CA LYS A 443 -7.93 7.97 -14.19
C LYS A 443 -6.60 7.27 -14.37
N SER A 444 -6.65 6.00 -14.80
CA SER A 444 -5.46 5.20 -15.10
C SER A 444 -5.50 4.69 -16.54
N ARG A 445 -4.33 4.62 -17.16
CA ARG A 445 -4.15 4.00 -18.47
C ARG A 445 -2.87 3.17 -18.46
N LYS A 446 -2.99 1.90 -18.85
CA LYS A 446 -1.87 0.98 -18.99
C LYS A 446 -1.81 0.46 -20.41
N ILE A 447 -0.59 0.38 -20.95
CA ILE A 447 -0.29 -0.30 -22.20
C ILE A 447 0.72 -1.42 -21.91
N ASN A 448 0.61 -2.51 -22.67
CA ASN A 448 1.53 -3.63 -22.58
C ASN A 448 1.65 -4.27 -23.97
N GLU A 449 2.85 -4.28 -24.52
CA GLU A 449 3.21 -4.94 -25.79
C GLU A 449 4.33 -5.92 -25.45
N THR A 450 4.09 -7.21 -25.62
CA THR A 450 5.03 -8.25 -25.20
C THR A 450 4.79 -9.55 -25.96
N LEU A 451 5.80 -10.42 -25.95
CA LEU A 451 5.62 -11.82 -26.33
C LEU A 451 5.33 -12.64 -25.07
N SER A 452 4.22 -13.33 -25.07
CA SER A 452 3.79 -14.22 -23.98
C SER A 452 4.25 -15.64 -24.26
N LEU A 453 4.67 -16.36 -23.23
CA LEU A 453 4.88 -17.80 -23.33
C LEU A 453 3.56 -18.47 -23.75
N ASP A 454 3.56 -19.20 -24.84
CA ASP A 454 2.43 -20.03 -25.29
C ASP A 454 2.68 -21.49 -24.93
N ASP A 455 3.70 -22.09 -25.53
CA ASP A 455 4.06 -23.47 -25.29
C ASP A 455 5.57 -23.65 -25.09
N GLN A 456 5.94 -24.73 -24.44
CA GLN A 456 7.30 -25.19 -24.38
C GLN A 456 7.41 -26.39 -25.34
N ILE A 457 8.09 -26.19 -26.49
CA ILE A 457 8.17 -27.16 -27.59
C ILE A 457 9.07 -28.33 -27.26
N ASP A 458 10.23 -28.00 -26.64
CA ASP A 458 11.23 -28.99 -26.24
C ASP A 458 12.00 -28.50 -24.99
N ALA A 459 13.04 -29.20 -24.60
CA ALA A 459 13.83 -28.89 -23.41
C ALA A 459 14.51 -27.51 -23.43
N SER A 460 14.68 -26.91 -24.61
CA SER A 460 15.40 -25.65 -24.80
C SER A 460 14.60 -24.56 -25.48
N ASN A 461 13.51 -24.89 -26.13
CA ASN A 461 12.76 -23.96 -26.98
C ASN A 461 11.34 -23.78 -26.49
N ILE A 462 10.90 -22.54 -26.52
CA ILE A 462 9.52 -22.15 -26.25
C ILE A 462 8.91 -21.45 -27.44
N GLU A 463 7.62 -21.64 -27.64
CA GLU A 463 6.78 -20.84 -28.51
C GLU A 463 6.26 -19.62 -27.76
N ARG A 464 6.20 -18.47 -28.42
CA ARG A 464 5.75 -17.21 -27.85
C ARG A 464 4.66 -16.60 -28.72
N ILE A 465 3.64 -16.06 -28.08
CA ILE A 465 2.58 -15.31 -28.76
C ILE A 465 2.73 -13.83 -28.49
N PRO A 466 2.79 -12.98 -29.51
CA PRO A 466 2.70 -11.53 -29.33
C PRO A 466 1.35 -11.12 -28.76
N LEU A 467 1.41 -10.30 -27.74
CA LEU A 467 0.26 -9.79 -27.02
C LEU A 467 0.33 -8.28 -26.90
N GLN A 468 -0.67 -7.59 -27.43
CA GLN A 468 -0.88 -6.17 -27.21
C GLN A 468 -2.09 -5.95 -26.28
N GLN A 469 -1.92 -5.13 -25.25
CA GLN A 469 -2.99 -4.81 -24.30
C GLN A 469 -3.06 -3.31 -24.02
N ASN A 470 -4.27 -2.82 -23.89
CA ASN A 470 -4.57 -1.44 -23.53
C ASN A 470 -5.70 -1.41 -22.51
N LEU A 471 -5.40 -1.01 -21.29
CA LEU A 471 -6.37 -0.85 -20.23
C LEU A 471 -6.52 0.64 -19.90
N SER A 472 -7.75 1.14 -19.91
CA SER A 472 -8.09 2.47 -19.44
C SER A 472 -9.20 2.37 -18.41
N SER A 473 -9.03 3.03 -17.27
CA SER A 473 -10.06 3.07 -16.24
C SER A 473 -10.26 4.47 -15.69
N LYS A 474 -11.47 4.72 -15.23
CA LYS A 474 -11.88 5.94 -14.53
C LYS A 474 -12.67 5.55 -13.30
N THR A 475 -12.29 6.09 -12.15
CA THR A 475 -13.00 5.90 -10.88
C THR A 475 -13.41 7.25 -10.33
N ILE A 476 -14.64 7.33 -9.85
CA ILE A 476 -15.12 8.44 -9.02
C ILE A 476 -15.67 7.82 -7.74
N GLY A 477 -15.19 8.26 -6.61
CA GLY A 477 -15.65 7.79 -5.31
C GLY A 477 -15.87 8.94 -4.35
N MET A 478 -16.84 8.79 -3.47
CA MET A 478 -17.11 9.72 -2.38
C MET A 478 -17.57 8.94 -1.15
N ASP A 479 -17.10 9.35 0.00
CA ASP A 479 -17.56 8.90 1.32
C ASP A 479 -17.92 10.13 2.15
N ALA A 480 -19.15 10.19 2.62
CA ALA A 480 -19.66 11.27 3.44
C ALA A 480 -20.21 10.69 4.74
N ARG A 481 -19.73 11.18 5.88
CA ARG A 481 -20.09 10.61 7.18
C ARG A 481 -20.20 11.63 8.29
N PHE A 482 -21.09 11.35 9.20
CA PHE A 482 -21.13 12.00 10.50
C PHE A 482 -20.41 11.11 11.51
N VAL A 483 -19.54 11.73 12.28
CA VAL A 483 -18.80 11.09 13.39
C VAL A 483 -19.24 11.77 14.67
N GLY A 484 -19.60 10.98 15.66
CA GLY A 484 -20.10 11.55 16.88
C GLY A 484 -19.68 10.81 18.14
N LYS A 485 -19.81 11.54 19.27
CA LYS A 485 -19.55 11.02 20.62
C LYS A 485 -20.65 11.48 21.56
N PHE A 486 -21.18 10.55 22.35
CA PHE A 486 -22.08 10.85 23.44
C PHE A 486 -21.92 9.85 24.58
N ASN A 487 -22.50 10.12 25.73
CA ASN A 487 -22.50 9.20 26.87
C ASN A 487 -23.91 8.88 27.30
N THR A 488 -24.15 7.61 27.63
CA THR A 488 -25.37 7.14 28.33
C THR A 488 -24.96 6.66 29.73
N GLY A 489 -25.02 7.59 30.67
CA GLY A 489 -24.48 7.33 32.02
C GLY A 489 -22.98 7.04 31.97
N PRO A 490 -22.51 5.87 32.45
CA PRO A 490 -21.09 5.52 32.47
C PRO A 490 -20.58 4.93 31.13
N VAL A 491 -21.45 4.77 30.13
CA VAL A 491 -21.13 4.21 28.82
C VAL A 491 -20.84 5.32 27.85
N SER A 492 -19.70 5.26 27.17
CA SER A 492 -19.31 6.18 26.11
C SER A 492 -19.55 5.53 24.74
N HIS A 493 -20.16 6.28 23.83
CA HIS A 493 -20.43 5.91 22.47
C HIS A 493 -19.58 6.74 21.51
N HIS A 494 -18.94 6.09 20.56
CA HIS A 494 -18.25 6.73 19.45
C HIS A 494 -18.80 6.17 18.15
N TRP A 495 -19.73 6.87 17.55
CA TRP A 495 -20.52 6.40 16.43
C TRP A 495 -20.14 7.04 15.11
N VAL A 496 -20.40 6.33 14.03
CA VAL A 496 -20.27 6.76 12.64
C VAL A 496 -21.51 6.36 11.89
N VAL A 497 -22.10 7.30 11.15
CA VAL A 497 -23.16 7.05 10.16
C VAL A 497 -22.71 7.68 8.86
N GLY A 498 -22.74 6.93 7.78
CA GLY A 498 -22.27 7.45 6.51
C GLY A 498 -22.90 6.77 5.31
N SER A 499 -22.64 7.39 4.17
CA SER A 499 -22.98 6.87 2.86
C SER A 499 -21.81 7.10 1.92
N ASP A 500 -21.56 6.12 1.07
CA ASP A 500 -20.55 6.26 0.02
C ASP A 500 -21.09 5.79 -1.33
N PHE A 501 -20.47 6.28 -2.39
CA PHE A 501 -20.69 5.76 -3.72
C PHE A 501 -19.38 5.63 -4.48
N ARG A 502 -19.37 4.71 -5.44
CA ARG A 502 -18.27 4.53 -6.39
C ARG A 502 -18.80 4.22 -7.78
N LYS A 503 -18.33 4.99 -8.75
CA LYS A 503 -18.49 4.73 -10.18
C LYS A 503 -17.14 4.30 -10.75
N TYR A 504 -17.10 3.12 -11.35
CA TYR A 504 -15.91 2.58 -12.02
C TYR A 504 -16.25 2.23 -13.46
N ASP A 505 -15.56 2.87 -14.39
CA ASP A 505 -15.65 2.62 -15.82
C ASP A 505 -14.28 2.15 -16.32
N ALA A 506 -14.23 1.05 -17.05
CA ALA A 506 -13.01 0.50 -17.61
C ALA A 506 -13.22 0.02 -19.04
N SER A 507 -12.18 0.13 -19.85
CA SER A 507 -12.10 -0.45 -21.16
C SER A 507 -10.79 -1.22 -21.28
N PHE A 508 -10.88 -2.49 -21.59
CA PHE A 508 -9.75 -3.39 -21.78
C PHE A 508 -9.75 -3.90 -23.21
N GLY A 509 -8.74 -3.50 -23.99
CA GLY A 509 -8.44 -4.01 -25.31
C GLY A 509 -7.29 -5.01 -25.23
N TYR A 510 -7.40 -6.10 -25.97
CA TYR A 510 -6.33 -7.09 -26.12
C TYR A 510 -6.30 -7.61 -27.54
N GLN A 511 -5.12 -8.01 -28.00
CA GLN A 511 -4.90 -8.58 -29.32
C GLN A 511 -3.72 -9.54 -29.24
N PHE A 512 -3.90 -10.73 -29.81
CA PHE A 512 -2.89 -11.75 -29.96
C PHE A 512 -2.63 -11.98 -31.47
N ASP A 513 -1.38 -12.22 -31.83
CA ASP A 513 -0.99 -12.55 -33.19
C ASP A 513 -0.67 -14.06 -33.28
N TYR A 514 -1.40 -14.74 -34.15
CA TYR A 514 -1.18 -16.15 -34.48
C TYR A 514 -0.72 -16.32 -35.95
N THR A 515 -0.18 -15.30 -36.58
CA THR A 515 0.17 -15.30 -38.01
C THR A 515 1.40 -16.14 -38.31
N GLY A 516 2.38 -16.09 -37.40
CA GLY A 516 3.62 -16.81 -37.54
C GLY A 516 3.64 -18.10 -36.77
N ASP A 517 4.00 -19.17 -37.41
CA ASP A 517 4.21 -20.43 -36.72
C ASP A 517 5.48 -20.42 -35.85
N GLU A 518 6.15 -19.24 -35.63
CA GLU A 518 7.56 -19.33 -35.34
C GLU A 518 8.13 -18.22 -34.50
N SER A 519 7.38 -17.74 -33.50
CA SER A 519 8.00 -16.95 -32.42
C SER A 519 8.75 -17.87 -31.43
N ILE A 520 9.56 -18.80 -31.99
CA ILE A 520 10.33 -19.74 -31.18
C ILE A 520 11.59 -19.06 -30.66
N ILE A 521 11.94 -19.28 -29.39
CA ILE A 521 13.18 -18.80 -28.80
C ILE A 521 13.81 -19.87 -27.92
N ASN A 522 15.16 -19.97 -27.99
CA ASN A 522 15.92 -20.82 -27.09
C ASN A 522 16.07 -20.13 -25.71
N ILE A 523 15.62 -20.79 -24.64
CA ILE A 523 15.60 -20.22 -23.28
C ILE A 523 16.98 -20.13 -22.63
N TYR A 524 17.98 -20.86 -23.13
CA TYR A 524 19.35 -20.85 -22.60
C TYR A 524 20.29 -19.98 -23.44
N ASN A 525 20.04 -19.85 -24.74
CA ASN A 525 20.80 -19.00 -25.65
C ASN A 525 19.87 -18.21 -26.58
N PRO A 526 19.15 -17.22 -26.06
CA PRO A 526 18.15 -16.50 -26.85
C PRO A 526 18.79 -15.65 -27.95
N VAL A 527 18.26 -15.77 -29.16
CA VAL A 527 18.59 -14.96 -30.34
C VAL A 527 17.37 -14.11 -30.67
N TYR A 528 17.55 -12.80 -30.78
CA TYR A 528 16.48 -11.84 -31.01
C TYR A 528 16.52 -11.25 -32.41
N GLY A 529 15.45 -10.53 -32.78
CA GLY A 529 15.36 -9.80 -34.05
C GLY A 529 14.79 -10.62 -35.23
N GLY A 530 14.42 -11.88 -34.99
CA GLY A 530 13.87 -12.76 -36.03
C GLY A 530 12.34 -12.69 -36.22
N TYR A 531 11.62 -11.93 -35.34
CA TYR A 531 10.18 -11.92 -35.33
C TYR A 531 9.60 -10.50 -35.28
N THR A 532 8.63 -10.22 -36.15
CA THR A 532 7.87 -8.96 -36.13
C THR A 532 6.38 -9.29 -36.03
N PRO A 533 5.68 -8.82 -34.97
CA PRO A 533 4.25 -9.04 -34.80
C PRO A 533 3.43 -8.45 -35.92
N CYS A 534 2.40 -9.18 -36.31
CA CYS A 534 1.44 -8.77 -37.35
C CYS A 534 0.09 -8.52 -36.72
N PHE A 535 -0.26 -7.24 -36.51
CA PHE A 535 -1.56 -6.84 -36.01
C PHE A 535 -2.32 -6.04 -37.07
N GLY A 536 -3.60 -6.24 -37.20
CA GLY A 536 -4.41 -5.47 -38.13
C GLY A 536 -5.70 -6.14 -38.57
N TYR A 537 -5.96 -7.37 -38.13
CA TYR A 537 -7.13 -8.15 -38.53
C TYR A 537 -7.27 -8.23 -40.08
N THR A 538 -6.16 -8.44 -40.75
CA THR A 538 -6.12 -8.58 -42.23
C THR A 538 -6.03 -10.04 -42.62
N SER A 539 -6.20 -10.34 -43.90
CA SER A 539 -5.97 -11.69 -44.45
C SER A 539 -4.56 -12.21 -44.26
N ASN A 540 -3.60 -11.31 -44.02
CA ASN A 540 -2.19 -11.62 -43.83
C ASN A 540 -1.80 -11.78 -42.35
N CYS A 541 -2.62 -11.23 -41.41
CA CYS A 541 -2.40 -11.30 -39.98
C CYS A 541 -3.49 -12.17 -39.36
N LYS A 542 -3.13 -13.32 -38.82
CA LYS A 542 -4.05 -14.24 -38.13
C LYS A 542 -4.21 -13.81 -36.68
N ASP A 543 -4.72 -12.63 -36.46
CA ASP A 543 -4.84 -12.08 -35.15
C ASP A 543 -6.25 -12.26 -34.55
N PHE A 544 -6.26 -12.47 -33.25
CA PHE A 544 -7.46 -12.59 -32.43
C PHE A 544 -7.42 -11.54 -31.34
N GLY A 545 -8.52 -10.88 -31.11
CA GLY A 545 -8.57 -9.88 -30.06
C GLY A 545 -9.96 -9.43 -29.72
N GLY A 546 -10.04 -8.37 -28.93
CA GLY A 546 -11.32 -7.79 -28.57
C GLY A 546 -11.18 -6.63 -27.61
N THR A 547 -12.33 -6.04 -27.33
CA THR A 547 -12.49 -4.98 -26.34
C THR A 547 -13.60 -5.36 -25.38
N SER A 548 -13.30 -5.27 -24.08
CA SER A 548 -14.30 -5.38 -23.03
C SER A 548 -14.47 -4.03 -22.37
N THR A 549 -15.69 -3.52 -22.36
CA THR A 549 -16.05 -2.29 -21.65
C THR A 549 -16.90 -2.65 -20.44
N PHE A 550 -16.46 -2.24 -19.28
CA PHE A 550 -17.08 -2.56 -18.00
C PHE A 550 -17.46 -1.29 -17.27
N SER A 551 -18.66 -1.25 -16.71
CA SER A 551 -19.11 -0.16 -15.86
C SER A 551 -19.76 -0.74 -14.61
N ARG A 552 -19.34 -0.25 -13.45
CA ARG A 552 -19.91 -0.59 -12.14
C ARG A 552 -20.26 0.67 -11.37
N PHE A 553 -21.48 0.71 -10.87
CA PHE A 553 -21.92 1.69 -9.89
C PHE A 553 -22.24 0.95 -8.59
N GLN A 554 -21.68 1.44 -7.49
CA GLN A 554 -21.94 0.95 -6.15
C GLN A 554 -22.30 2.12 -5.25
N GLU A 555 -23.30 1.95 -4.44
CA GLU A 555 -23.66 2.85 -3.34
C GLU A 555 -23.86 2.04 -2.05
N GLY A 556 -23.55 2.63 -0.91
CA GLY A 556 -23.68 1.98 0.37
C GLY A 556 -24.09 2.95 1.48
N VAL A 557 -24.86 2.44 2.42
CA VAL A 557 -25.19 3.15 3.66
C VAL A 557 -24.72 2.31 4.82
N TYR A 558 -24.00 2.92 5.76
CA TYR A 558 -23.40 2.21 6.87
C TYR A 558 -23.56 2.95 8.20
N PHE A 559 -23.54 2.15 9.23
CA PHE A 559 -23.56 2.58 10.62
C PHE A 559 -22.59 1.77 11.45
N GLN A 560 -21.94 2.40 12.43
CA GLN A 560 -21.11 1.76 13.41
C GLN A 560 -21.19 2.48 14.73
N ASP A 561 -21.16 1.74 15.84
CA ASP A 561 -20.98 2.27 17.18
C ASP A 561 -19.88 1.51 17.92
N GLN A 562 -18.96 2.25 18.50
CA GLN A 562 -17.93 1.77 19.42
C GLN A 562 -18.35 2.16 20.84
N ILE A 563 -18.86 1.18 21.56
CA ILE A 563 -19.43 1.30 22.88
C ILE A 563 -18.37 0.97 23.92
N LYS A 564 -18.07 1.91 24.81
CA LYS A 564 -17.03 1.73 25.82
C LYS A 564 -17.61 1.85 27.23
N TYR A 565 -17.42 0.81 28.02
CA TYR A 565 -17.74 0.80 29.44
C TYR A 565 -16.49 0.38 30.24
N LYS A 566 -15.90 1.35 30.96
CA LYS A 566 -14.61 1.14 31.66
C LYS A 566 -13.52 0.62 30.70
N ASN A 567 -13.09 -0.62 30.89
CA ASN A 567 -12.04 -1.29 30.13
C ASN A 567 -12.57 -2.15 28.97
N LEU A 568 -13.90 -2.32 28.88
CA LEU A 568 -14.53 -3.09 27.82
C LEU A 568 -14.91 -2.16 26.66
N SER A 569 -14.52 -2.50 25.46
CA SER A 569 -15.02 -1.89 24.23
C SER A 569 -15.75 -2.92 23.38
N ILE A 570 -16.92 -2.55 22.88
CA ILE A 570 -17.76 -3.36 21.98
C ILE A 570 -17.90 -2.56 20.69
N LEU A 571 -17.65 -3.22 19.58
CA LEU A 571 -17.78 -2.64 18.24
C LEU A 571 -18.94 -3.33 17.52
N LEU A 572 -19.93 -2.57 17.10
CA LEU A 572 -21.06 -3.05 16.31
C LEU A 572 -21.17 -2.24 15.05
N GLY A 573 -21.40 -2.87 13.90
CA GLY A 573 -21.59 -2.15 12.66
C GLY A 573 -22.37 -2.98 11.65
N GLY A 574 -23.09 -2.26 10.78
CA GLY A 574 -23.84 -2.83 9.68
C GLY A 574 -23.79 -1.91 8.45
N ARG A 575 -23.91 -2.52 7.30
CA ARG A 575 -23.89 -1.83 6.00
C ARG A 575 -24.74 -2.58 4.99
N ASN A 576 -25.46 -1.84 4.16
CA ASN A 576 -26.09 -2.37 2.97
C ASN A 576 -25.52 -1.70 1.73
N ASP A 577 -25.17 -2.50 0.75
CA ASP A 577 -24.66 -2.07 -0.55
C ASP A 577 -25.60 -2.47 -1.68
N TRP A 578 -25.72 -1.60 -2.67
CA TRP A 578 -26.38 -1.86 -3.94
C TRP A 578 -25.35 -1.68 -5.05
N VAL A 579 -25.23 -2.69 -5.91
CA VAL A 579 -24.23 -2.73 -6.98
C VAL A 579 -24.91 -3.02 -8.30
N SER A 580 -24.65 -2.18 -9.30
CA SER A 580 -25.07 -2.42 -10.67
C SER A 580 -23.86 -2.53 -11.59
N ASN A 581 -23.89 -3.53 -12.47
CA ASN A 581 -22.81 -3.81 -13.43
C ASN A 581 -23.37 -3.89 -14.83
N THR A 582 -22.58 -3.35 -15.80
CA THR A 582 -22.77 -3.59 -17.23
C THR A 582 -21.46 -4.04 -17.83
N ASN A 583 -21.50 -4.98 -18.74
CA ASN A 583 -20.32 -5.44 -19.47
C ASN A 583 -20.69 -5.61 -20.96
N TYR A 584 -19.94 -4.92 -21.82
CA TYR A 584 -20.02 -5.06 -23.26
C TYR A 584 -18.72 -5.66 -23.77
N ILE A 585 -18.80 -6.74 -24.55
CA ILE A 585 -17.65 -7.44 -25.10
C ILE A 585 -17.77 -7.42 -26.62
N GLN A 586 -16.73 -6.98 -27.30
CA GLN A 586 -16.52 -7.14 -28.72
C GLN A 586 -15.34 -8.07 -28.92
N SER A 587 -15.56 -9.18 -29.59
CA SER A 587 -14.50 -10.11 -30.01
C SER A 587 -14.32 -10.01 -31.52
N ILE A 588 -13.07 -9.98 -31.96
CA ILE A 588 -12.67 -9.90 -33.36
C ILE A 588 -11.76 -11.10 -33.62
N ASN A 589 -12.10 -11.88 -34.65
CA ASN A 589 -11.36 -13.06 -34.99
C ASN A 589 -10.95 -13.02 -36.49
N GLY A 590 -9.66 -12.94 -36.73
CA GLY A 590 -9.02 -12.99 -38.04
C GLY A 590 -8.34 -14.33 -38.36
N LEU A 591 -8.47 -15.35 -37.48
CA LEU A 591 -7.78 -16.64 -37.60
C LEU A 591 -8.22 -17.47 -38.80
N ASN A 592 -9.37 -17.19 -39.42
CA ASN A 592 -9.87 -17.92 -40.58
C ASN A 592 -9.91 -17.03 -41.83
N PRO A 593 -8.83 -17.00 -42.62
CA PRO A 593 -8.76 -16.17 -43.83
C PRO A 593 -9.77 -16.53 -44.92
N THR A 594 -10.33 -17.73 -44.89
CA THR A 594 -11.34 -18.16 -45.87
C THR A 594 -12.73 -17.61 -45.58
N ASN A 595 -13.04 -17.27 -44.30
CA ASN A 595 -14.34 -16.76 -43.87
C ASN A 595 -14.31 -15.25 -43.59
N GLY A 596 -13.19 -14.58 -43.83
CA GLY A 596 -12.99 -13.16 -43.51
C GLY A 596 -12.96 -12.88 -42.01
N ILE A 597 -12.87 -11.58 -41.68
CA ILE A 597 -12.85 -11.13 -40.27
C ILE A 597 -14.23 -11.33 -39.66
N THR A 598 -14.31 -12.07 -38.57
CA THR A 598 -15.55 -12.25 -37.81
C THR A 598 -15.56 -11.31 -36.59
N VAL A 599 -16.56 -10.43 -36.54
CA VAL A 599 -16.80 -9.56 -35.38
C VAL A 599 -18.03 -10.06 -34.64
N LYS A 600 -17.85 -10.42 -33.38
CA LYS A 600 -18.94 -10.77 -32.45
C LYS A 600 -19.10 -9.73 -31.39
N ASN A 601 -20.28 -9.19 -31.28
CA ASN A 601 -20.65 -8.26 -30.19
C ASN A 601 -21.57 -8.97 -29.21
N SER A 602 -21.24 -8.92 -27.94
CA SER A 602 -22.10 -9.43 -26.88
C SER A 602 -22.25 -8.38 -25.80
N GLN A 603 -23.48 -8.01 -25.52
CA GLN A 603 -23.81 -7.21 -24.35
C GLN A 603 -24.32 -8.18 -23.28
N ARG A 604 -23.61 -8.25 -22.16
CA ARG A 604 -24.14 -9.01 -21.02
C ARG A 604 -25.27 -8.20 -20.41
N PRO A 605 -26.37 -8.85 -20.01
CA PRO A 605 -27.48 -8.16 -19.35
C PRO A 605 -27.00 -7.41 -18.11
N TYR A 606 -27.76 -6.39 -17.77
CA TYR A 606 -27.55 -5.57 -16.59
C TYR A 606 -27.70 -6.43 -15.32
N SER A 607 -26.67 -6.43 -14.46
CA SER A 607 -26.67 -7.21 -13.23
C SER A 607 -26.80 -6.28 -12.03
N ASN A 608 -27.86 -6.45 -11.26
CA ASN A 608 -28.07 -5.76 -9.99
C ASN A 608 -27.90 -6.73 -8.84
N GLN A 609 -27.09 -6.36 -7.86
CA GLN A 609 -26.82 -7.15 -6.67
C GLN A 609 -26.97 -6.25 -5.43
N SER A 610 -27.42 -6.84 -4.33
CA SER A 610 -27.42 -6.18 -3.02
C SER A 610 -26.77 -7.11 -2.01
N ALA A 611 -26.03 -6.52 -1.07
CA ALA A 611 -25.39 -7.28 0.00
C ALA A 611 -25.47 -6.52 1.32
N PHE A 612 -25.96 -7.22 2.34
CA PHE A 612 -25.89 -6.75 3.72
C PHE A 612 -24.66 -7.36 4.38
N THR A 613 -23.81 -6.52 4.95
CA THR A 613 -22.64 -6.92 5.72
C THR A 613 -22.70 -6.35 7.13
N TRP A 614 -22.16 -7.10 8.10
CA TRP A 614 -22.17 -6.67 9.48
C TRP A 614 -20.94 -7.19 10.22
N ARG A 615 -20.62 -6.54 11.32
CA ARG A 615 -19.56 -6.96 12.23
C ARG A 615 -19.95 -6.72 13.67
N ALA A 616 -19.43 -7.59 14.53
CA ALA A 616 -19.50 -7.43 15.96
C ALA A 616 -18.17 -7.85 16.57
N GLY A 617 -17.68 -7.11 17.54
CA GLY A 617 -16.45 -7.45 18.21
C GLY A 617 -16.41 -6.89 19.61
N LEU A 618 -15.64 -7.52 20.45
CA LEU A 618 -15.40 -7.09 21.82
C LEU A 618 -13.91 -7.17 22.13
N ILE A 619 -13.41 -6.22 22.91
CA ILE A 619 -12.05 -6.17 23.40
C ILE A 619 -12.04 -5.64 24.84
N TYR A 620 -11.25 -6.30 25.70
CA TYR A 620 -11.13 -5.91 27.10
C TYR A 620 -9.69 -5.50 27.42
N ASN A 621 -9.49 -4.23 27.79
CA ASN A 621 -8.17 -3.66 28.07
C ASN A 621 -7.83 -3.80 29.55
N PHE A 622 -6.96 -4.74 29.91
CA PHE A 622 -6.43 -4.85 31.26
C PHE A 622 -5.46 -3.71 31.59
N LYS A 623 -5.43 -3.30 32.85
CA LYS A 623 -4.53 -2.18 33.29
C LYS A 623 -3.04 -2.47 33.07
N PHE A 624 -2.66 -3.73 32.97
CA PHE A 624 -1.27 -4.13 32.68
C PHE A 624 -0.98 -4.23 31.16
N GLY A 625 -1.87 -3.71 30.31
CA GLY A 625 -1.64 -3.54 28.87
C GLY A 625 -2.09 -4.68 27.98
N LEU A 626 -2.56 -5.81 28.52
CA LEU A 626 -3.11 -6.92 27.73
C LEU A 626 -4.55 -6.61 27.29
N ALA A 627 -4.89 -6.92 26.05
CA ALA A 627 -6.21 -6.71 25.46
C ALA A 627 -6.65 -7.92 24.63
N PRO A 628 -7.27 -8.95 25.25
CA PRO A 628 -7.92 -10.03 24.52
C PRO A 628 -9.15 -9.51 23.79
N TYR A 629 -9.39 -10.07 22.59
CA TYR A 629 -10.56 -9.70 21.79
C TYR A 629 -11.14 -10.91 21.06
N PHE A 630 -12.39 -10.76 20.67
CA PHE A 630 -13.10 -11.62 19.74
C PHE A 630 -13.83 -10.75 18.73
N SER A 631 -13.89 -11.18 17.47
CA SER A 631 -14.69 -10.52 16.44
C SER A 631 -15.30 -11.50 15.45
N TYR A 632 -16.45 -11.06 14.93
CA TYR A 632 -17.10 -11.62 13.77
C TYR A 632 -17.24 -10.53 12.71
N SER A 633 -16.92 -10.84 11.46
CA SER A 633 -17.06 -9.89 10.37
C SER A 633 -17.42 -10.58 9.05
N THR A 634 -18.08 -9.82 8.17
CA THR A 634 -18.52 -10.29 6.85
C THR A 634 -18.01 -9.38 5.75
N SER A 635 -17.86 -9.95 4.55
CA SER A 635 -17.50 -9.22 3.33
C SER A 635 -18.30 -9.74 2.14
N PHE A 636 -18.29 -8.96 1.05
CA PHE A 636 -18.84 -9.38 -0.22
C PHE A 636 -17.99 -8.84 -1.39
N VAL A 637 -18.03 -9.58 -2.51
CA VAL A 637 -17.49 -9.16 -3.80
C VAL A 637 -18.56 -9.42 -4.86
N PRO A 638 -18.98 -8.40 -5.63
CA PRO A 638 -19.95 -8.60 -6.70
C PRO A 638 -19.38 -9.51 -7.78
N GLN A 639 -20.18 -10.46 -8.23
CA GLN A 639 -19.84 -11.36 -9.33
C GLN A 639 -20.54 -10.93 -10.61
N THR A 640 -19.90 -11.21 -11.75
CA THR A 640 -20.45 -10.96 -13.09
C THR A 640 -20.69 -12.28 -13.79
N GLY A 641 -21.72 -12.34 -14.63
CA GLY A 641 -22.09 -13.53 -15.38
C GLY A 641 -23.45 -14.07 -14.99
N PHE A 642 -23.83 -15.18 -15.61
CA PHE A 642 -25.14 -15.80 -15.50
C PHE A 642 -24.99 -17.31 -15.42
N ASP A 643 -25.90 -17.94 -14.70
CA ASP A 643 -26.05 -19.39 -14.70
C ASP A 643 -26.65 -19.91 -16.03
N SER A 644 -26.83 -21.22 -16.14
CA SER A 644 -27.44 -21.87 -17.32
C SER A 644 -28.89 -21.47 -17.57
N HIS A 645 -29.56 -20.85 -16.62
CA HIS A 645 -30.95 -20.36 -16.68
C HIS A 645 -31.04 -18.85 -16.95
N GLY A 646 -29.91 -18.16 -17.08
CA GLY A 646 -29.86 -16.72 -17.30
C GLY A 646 -29.99 -15.88 -16.01
N ASN A 647 -29.92 -16.48 -14.82
CA ASN A 647 -29.93 -15.75 -13.56
C ASN A 647 -28.53 -15.20 -13.25
N THR A 648 -28.47 -14.00 -12.69
CA THR A 648 -27.21 -13.44 -12.20
C THR A 648 -26.69 -14.21 -10.98
N PHE A 649 -25.38 -14.38 -10.88
CA PHE A 649 -24.76 -15.00 -9.71
C PHE A 649 -24.98 -14.17 -8.44
N SER A 650 -25.08 -14.86 -7.31
CA SER A 650 -25.04 -14.21 -6.00
C SER A 650 -23.65 -13.55 -5.79
N PRO A 651 -23.55 -12.48 -4.99
CA PRO A 651 -22.26 -11.97 -4.59
C PRO A 651 -21.46 -13.04 -3.86
N LEU A 652 -20.16 -13.13 -4.16
CA LEU A 652 -19.24 -13.90 -3.35
C LEU A 652 -19.21 -13.31 -1.94
N THR A 653 -19.41 -14.14 -0.90
CA THR A 653 -19.50 -13.66 0.48
C THR A 653 -18.44 -14.30 1.36
N GLY A 654 -17.80 -13.45 2.19
CA GLY A 654 -16.83 -13.86 3.19
C GLY A 654 -17.40 -13.75 4.61
N LYS A 655 -17.07 -14.72 5.47
CA LYS A 655 -17.39 -14.69 6.91
C LYS A 655 -16.15 -15.07 7.68
N GLN A 656 -15.87 -14.35 8.76
CA GLN A 656 -14.72 -14.62 9.62
C GLN A 656 -15.10 -14.62 11.09
N TYR A 657 -14.54 -15.57 11.81
CA TYR A 657 -14.40 -15.55 13.26
C TYR A 657 -12.92 -15.33 13.59
N GLU A 658 -12.64 -14.40 14.49
CA GLU A 658 -11.26 -14.11 14.92
C GLU A 658 -11.21 -13.95 16.43
N ILE A 659 -10.25 -14.61 17.05
CA ILE A 659 -9.88 -14.41 18.45
C ILE A 659 -8.43 -13.95 18.51
N GLY A 660 -8.14 -12.99 19.34
CA GLY A 660 -6.78 -12.49 19.43
C GLY A 660 -6.44 -11.78 20.73
N LEU A 661 -5.18 -11.40 20.80
CA LEU A 661 -4.55 -10.70 21.91
C LEU A 661 -3.76 -9.52 21.38
N LYS A 662 -3.89 -8.36 22.00
CA LYS A 662 -2.98 -7.23 21.82
C LYS A 662 -2.32 -6.94 23.16
N TYR A 663 -1.03 -6.74 23.17
CA TYR A 663 -0.29 -6.44 24.40
C TYR A 663 0.63 -5.25 24.19
N GLN A 664 0.17 -4.10 24.67
CA GLN A 664 1.00 -2.91 24.82
C GLN A 664 1.75 -3.01 26.13
N ILE A 665 3.05 -3.30 26.07
CA ILE A 665 3.85 -3.42 27.29
C ILE A 665 3.89 -2.07 28.01
N PRO A 666 3.45 -1.99 29.27
CA PRO A 666 3.37 -0.72 30.00
C PRO A 666 4.71 0.01 30.09
N LYS A 667 4.69 1.31 29.89
CA LYS A 667 5.88 2.20 29.96
C LYS A 667 6.94 1.91 28.90
N THR A 668 6.59 1.13 27.87
CA THR A 668 7.43 0.87 26.72
C THR A 668 6.66 1.21 25.45
N ASP A 669 7.37 1.32 24.35
CA ASP A 669 6.79 1.50 23.01
C ASP A 669 6.90 0.17 22.25
N VAL A 670 6.27 -0.88 22.81
CA VAL A 670 6.26 -2.25 22.30
C VAL A 670 4.83 -2.75 22.22
N LEU A 671 4.37 -3.05 21.02
CA LEU A 671 3.07 -3.65 20.73
C LEU A 671 3.26 -5.08 20.19
N LEU A 672 2.76 -6.05 20.93
CA LEU A 672 2.68 -7.44 20.51
C LEU A 672 1.24 -7.78 20.13
N THR A 673 1.04 -8.53 19.05
CA THR A 673 -0.27 -8.99 18.63
C THR A 673 -0.24 -10.48 18.29
N ALA A 674 -1.31 -11.18 18.61
CA ALA A 674 -1.53 -12.54 18.16
C ALA A 674 -3.01 -12.70 17.81
N ALA A 675 -3.31 -13.43 16.74
CA ALA A 675 -4.67 -13.69 16.30
C ALA A 675 -4.77 -15.09 15.68
N ALA A 676 -5.87 -15.77 15.95
CA ALA A 676 -6.28 -16.99 15.24
C ALA A 676 -7.61 -16.72 14.53
N TYR A 677 -7.77 -17.24 13.33
CA TYR A 677 -8.93 -16.93 12.50
C TYR A 677 -9.44 -18.17 11.75
N HIS A 678 -10.73 -18.13 11.46
CA HIS A 678 -11.40 -19.00 10.51
C HIS A 678 -12.20 -18.14 9.52
N ILE A 679 -11.86 -18.23 8.23
CA ILE A 679 -12.52 -17.52 7.13
C ILE A 679 -13.21 -18.55 6.25
N SER A 680 -14.46 -18.28 5.85
CA SER A 680 -15.14 -19.02 4.79
C SER A 680 -15.63 -18.07 3.71
N GLU A 681 -15.23 -18.34 2.47
CA GLU A 681 -15.71 -17.69 1.27
C GLU A 681 -16.73 -18.62 0.60
N ASN A 682 -17.95 -18.13 0.37
CA ASN A 682 -19.05 -18.87 -0.22
C ASN A 682 -19.46 -18.21 -1.54
N HIS A 683 -20.23 -18.94 -2.35
CA HIS A 683 -20.62 -18.57 -3.71
C HIS A 683 -19.43 -18.48 -4.68
N TYR A 684 -18.35 -19.22 -4.40
CA TYR A 684 -17.24 -19.38 -5.35
C TYR A 684 -17.76 -20.08 -6.60
N LEU A 685 -17.43 -19.51 -7.79
CA LEU A 685 -17.91 -20.07 -9.04
C LEU A 685 -17.21 -21.41 -9.33
N VAL A 686 -18.01 -22.43 -9.58
CA VAL A 686 -17.59 -23.78 -9.97
C VAL A 686 -18.30 -24.17 -11.23
N THR A 687 -17.86 -25.22 -11.91
CA THR A 687 -18.55 -25.74 -13.10
C THR A 687 -19.96 -26.17 -12.74
N ASP A 688 -20.97 -25.81 -13.55
CA ASP A 688 -22.35 -26.26 -13.37
C ASP A 688 -22.41 -27.78 -13.66
N PRO A 689 -22.81 -28.63 -12.67
CA PRO A 689 -22.84 -30.08 -12.85
C PRO A 689 -23.87 -30.53 -13.88
N ASN A 690 -24.89 -29.71 -14.16
CA ASN A 690 -25.94 -30.01 -15.13
C ASN A 690 -25.62 -29.50 -16.54
N ASN A 691 -24.73 -28.52 -16.64
CA ASN A 691 -24.31 -27.94 -17.92
C ASN A 691 -22.89 -27.39 -17.83
N THR A 692 -21.90 -28.18 -18.18
CA THR A 692 -20.48 -27.91 -18.05
C THR A 692 -19.99 -26.66 -18.83
N ASN A 693 -20.82 -26.11 -19.71
CA ASN A 693 -20.53 -24.84 -20.39
C ASN A 693 -20.84 -23.61 -19.54
N TYR A 694 -21.44 -23.77 -18.39
CA TYR A 694 -21.81 -22.71 -17.47
C TYR A 694 -21.14 -22.89 -16.10
N SER A 695 -21.18 -21.83 -15.31
CA SER A 695 -20.76 -21.87 -13.92
C SER A 695 -21.96 -21.83 -12.98
N ALA A 696 -21.79 -22.37 -11.78
CA ALA A 696 -22.71 -22.27 -10.66
C ALA A 696 -22.00 -21.61 -9.46
N ASP A 697 -22.69 -20.78 -8.69
CA ASP A 697 -22.18 -20.10 -7.49
C ASP A 697 -22.24 -21.00 -6.23
N ALA A 698 -21.81 -22.25 -6.37
CA ALA A 698 -21.99 -23.31 -5.36
C ALA A 698 -20.70 -23.63 -4.57
N GLY A 699 -19.57 -23.08 -4.94
CA GLY A 699 -18.27 -23.38 -4.36
C GLY A 699 -18.04 -22.76 -2.98
N LYS A 700 -17.03 -23.28 -2.29
CA LYS A 700 -16.58 -22.76 -1.00
C LYS A 700 -15.06 -22.91 -0.85
N VAL A 701 -14.41 -21.83 -0.43
CA VAL A 701 -13.02 -21.83 0.01
C VAL A 701 -12.97 -21.52 1.51
N THR A 702 -12.14 -22.23 2.27
CA THR A 702 -11.89 -21.91 3.68
C THR A 702 -10.43 -21.59 3.90
N SER A 703 -10.15 -20.66 4.80
CA SER A 703 -8.80 -20.37 5.27
C SER A 703 -8.80 -20.30 6.79
N GLU A 704 -7.96 -21.10 7.39
CA GLU A 704 -7.72 -21.13 8.83
C GLU A 704 -6.26 -20.82 9.11
N GLY A 705 -5.99 -20.15 10.22
CA GLY A 705 -4.62 -19.84 10.52
C GLY A 705 -4.42 -19.02 11.78
N PHE A 706 -3.18 -18.71 12.05
CA PHE A 706 -2.82 -17.81 13.12
C PHE A 706 -1.65 -16.90 12.72
N GLU A 707 -1.60 -15.75 13.34
CA GLU A 707 -0.65 -14.69 13.10
C GLU A 707 -0.10 -14.18 14.42
N VAL A 708 1.21 -13.88 14.45
CA VAL A 708 1.86 -13.22 15.58
C VAL A 708 2.71 -12.08 15.03
N SER A 709 2.69 -10.92 15.67
CA SER A 709 3.59 -9.83 15.34
C SER A 709 4.09 -9.08 16.56
N ALA A 710 5.25 -8.46 16.38
CA ALA A 710 5.84 -7.52 17.31
C ALA A 710 6.25 -6.26 16.55
N HIS A 711 5.79 -5.10 17.00
CA HIS A 711 6.26 -3.79 16.57
C HIS A 711 6.84 -3.11 17.81
N ALA A 712 8.09 -2.70 17.75
CA ALA A 712 8.80 -2.28 18.95
C ALA A 712 9.79 -1.16 18.69
N ASN A 713 9.72 -0.12 19.51
CA ASN A 713 10.82 0.77 19.80
C ASN A 713 11.39 0.32 21.17
N ILE A 714 12.25 -0.72 21.16
CA ILE A 714 12.67 -1.48 22.38
C ILE A 714 13.42 -0.57 23.33
N ILE A 715 14.37 0.16 22.80
CA ILE A 715 15.10 1.23 23.47
C ILE A 715 15.24 2.38 22.48
N LYS A 716 15.68 3.52 22.94
CA LYS A 716 15.82 4.74 22.12
C LYS A 716 16.54 4.52 20.77
N ASN A 717 17.40 3.51 20.69
CA ASN A 717 18.29 3.28 19.56
C ASN A 717 18.10 1.89 18.93
N LEU A 718 17.07 1.13 19.32
CA LEU A 718 16.78 -0.19 18.78
C LEU A 718 15.30 -0.32 18.46
N GLN A 719 15.01 -0.51 17.21
CA GLN A 719 13.68 -0.72 16.66
C GLN A 719 13.59 -2.13 16.07
N ALA A 720 12.41 -2.72 16.14
CA ALA A 720 12.17 -4.06 15.64
C ALA A 720 10.77 -4.23 15.08
N VAL A 721 10.69 -5.00 14.02
CA VAL A 721 9.44 -5.58 13.53
C VAL A 721 9.68 -7.07 13.36
N ALA A 722 8.76 -7.90 13.84
CA ALA A 722 8.81 -9.34 13.63
C ALA A 722 7.40 -9.87 13.35
N SER A 723 7.29 -10.85 12.49
CA SER A 723 6.02 -11.48 12.17
C SER A 723 6.17 -12.98 11.90
N TYR A 724 5.11 -13.71 12.23
CA TYR A 724 4.92 -15.08 11.80
C TYR A 724 3.48 -15.31 11.42
N SER A 725 3.24 -16.12 10.37
CA SER A 725 1.91 -16.46 9.90
C SER A 725 1.86 -17.94 9.49
N TYR A 726 0.80 -18.61 9.92
CA TYR A 726 0.42 -19.92 9.41
C TYR A 726 -0.92 -19.79 8.70
N ILE A 727 -1.03 -20.30 7.46
CA ILE A 727 -2.22 -20.20 6.61
C ILE A 727 -2.55 -21.58 6.04
N ASP A 728 -3.75 -22.10 6.32
CA ASP A 728 -4.30 -23.30 5.70
C ASP A 728 -5.53 -22.91 4.88
N ALA A 729 -5.34 -22.62 3.60
CA ALA A 729 -6.40 -22.24 2.67
C ALA A 729 -6.71 -23.40 1.73
N ARG A 730 -8.01 -23.79 1.65
CA ARG A 730 -8.45 -24.97 0.88
C ARG A 730 -9.75 -24.77 0.13
N TYR A 731 -9.87 -25.46 -1.00
CA TYR A 731 -11.13 -25.64 -1.71
C TYR A 731 -11.98 -26.69 -0.95
N THR A 732 -12.90 -26.27 -0.11
CA THR A 732 -13.67 -27.19 0.75
C THR A 732 -14.94 -27.70 0.10
N ARG A 733 -15.50 -26.94 -0.86
CA ARG A 733 -16.62 -27.37 -1.70
C ARG A 733 -16.38 -26.91 -3.13
N THR A 734 -16.17 -27.83 -4.02
CA THR A 734 -15.99 -27.63 -5.46
C THR A 734 -16.24 -28.93 -6.19
N ASN A 735 -16.70 -28.86 -7.41
CA ASN A 735 -16.77 -29.97 -8.37
C ASN A 735 -15.82 -29.74 -9.57
N VAL A 736 -15.00 -28.70 -9.48
CA VAL A 736 -13.98 -28.43 -10.49
C VAL A 736 -12.92 -29.53 -10.43
N THR A 737 -12.56 -30.03 -11.60
CA THR A 737 -11.41 -30.89 -11.81
C THR A 737 -10.39 -30.13 -12.64
N SER A 738 -9.13 -30.37 -12.40
CA SER A 738 -8.02 -29.84 -13.19
C SER A 738 -7.09 -30.98 -13.57
N SER A 739 -6.57 -30.91 -14.79
CA SER A 739 -5.61 -31.92 -15.27
C SER A 739 -4.30 -31.78 -14.53
N VAL A 740 -3.67 -32.90 -14.22
CA VAL A 740 -2.33 -32.94 -13.69
C VAL A 740 -1.34 -32.50 -14.77
N TYR A 741 -0.48 -31.59 -14.48
CA TYR A 741 0.62 -31.25 -15.35
C TYR A 741 1.56 -32.44 -15.53
N ASN A 742 1.81 -32.88 -16.78
CA ASN A 742 2.76 -33.96 -17.05
C ASN A 742 4.19 -33.42 -17.03
N PRO A 743 5.06 -33.85 -16.09
CA PRO A 743 6.41 -33.33 -16.01
C PRO A 743 7.31 -33.75 -17.19
N ASN A 744 6.91 -34.75 -17.97
CA ASN A 744 7.63 -35.26 -19.13
C ASN A 744 7.05 -34.74 -20.43
N GLY A 745 5.91 -34.06 -20.40
CA GLY A 745 5.24 -33.46 -21.56
C GLY A 745 5.26 -31.95 -21.42
N PHE A 746 5.75 -31.27 -22.40
CA PHE A 746 5.64 -29.83 -22.50
C PHE A 746 4.16 -29.52 -22.77
N LEU A 747 3.46 -28.90 -21.90
CA LEU A 747 2.00 -28.57 -21.94
C LEU A 747 1.04 -29.72 -22.27
N ASP A 748 1.45 -30.98 -22.26
CA ASP A 748 0.54 -32.08 -22.40
C ASP A 748 -0.32 -32.24 -21.16
N GLN A 749 -1.54 -31.72 -21.21
CA GLN A 749 -2.56 -31.84 -20.16
C GLN A 749 -3.26 -33.20 -20.21
N SER A 750 -2.66 -34.21 -20.83
CA SER A 750 -3.23 -35.56 -20.98
C SER A 750 -3.32 -36.34 -19.66
N GLY A 751 -2.96 -35.70 -18.51
CA GLY A 751 -3.12 -36.27 -17.19
C GLY A 751 -4.59 -36.45 -16.79
N ALA A 752 -4.88 -37.41 -15.91
CA ALA A 752 -6.21 -37.60 -15.34
C ALA A 752 -6.71 -36.34 -14.64
N ASP A 753 -7.96 -35.98 -14.88
CA ASP A 753 -8.64 -34.91 -14.17
C ASP A 753 -8.80 -35.25 -12.69
N ILE A 754 -8.17 -34.46 -11.85
CA ILE A 754 -8.22 -34.61 -10.40
C ILE A 754 -9.11 -33.53 -9.78
N SER A 755 -9.95 -33.93 -8.82
CA SER A 755 -10.79 -32.99 -8.09
C SER A 755 -9.95 -32.02 -7.25
N GLU A 756 -10.27 -30.74 -7.31
CA GLU A 756 -9.68 -29.70 -6.44
C GLU A 756 -10.19 -29.78 -5.00
N LYS A 757 -11.25 -30.55 -4.72
CA LYS A 757 -11.86 -30.63 -3.40
C LYS A 757 -10.87 -31.13 -2.34
N GLY A 758 -10.73 -30.34 -1.26
CA GLY A 758 -9.80 -30.61 -0.15
C GLY A 758 -8.35 -30.21 -0.43
N LYS A 759 -8.03 -29.79 -1.65
CA LYS A 759 -6.70 -29.32 -2.04
C LYS A 759 -6.42 -27.92 -1.47
N TYR A 760 -5.14 -27.61 -1.28
CA TYR A 760 -4.69 -26.27 -0.90
C TYR A 760 -4.88 -25.30 -2.06
N VAL A 761 -5.23 -24.06 -1.72
CA VAL A 761 -5.26 -22.98 -2.71
C VAL A 761 -3.84 -22.74 -3.24
N GLN A 762 -3.71 -22.69 -4.56
CA GLN A 762 -2.42 -22.52 -5.24
C GLN A 762 -1.75 -21.19 -4.86
N ASN A 763 -0.42 -21.18 -4.86
CA ASN A 763 0.43 -20.01 -4.60
C ASN A 763 0.26 -19.37 -3.21
N VAL A 764 -0.37 -20.07 -2.26
CA VAL A 764 -0.50 -19.61 -0.86
C VAL A 764 0.57 -20.27 -0.01
N PRO A 765 1.54 -19.51 0.54
CA PRO A 765 2.52 -20.06 1.48
C PRO A 765 1.86 -20.43 2.80
N ARG A 766 2.12 -21.63 3.29
CA ARG A 766 1.56 -22.09 4.59
C ARG A 766 2.24 -21.46 5.79
N ASN A 767 3.54 -21.18 5.69
CA ASN A 767 4.33 -20.60 6.76
C ASN A 767 5.11 -19.41 6.23
N MET A 768 5.04 -18.30 6.92
CA MET A 768 5.87 -17.14 6.65
C MET A 768 6.42 -16.61 7.98
N PHE A 769 7.70 -16.27 7.97
CA PHE A 769 8.36 -15.63 9.10
C PHE A 769 9.21 -14.48 8.61
N SER A 770 9.17 -13.37 9.32
CA SER A 770 10.07 -12.26 9.05
C SER A 770 10.48 -11.54 10.34
N ILE A 771 11.68 -11.00 10.33
CA ILE A 771 12.19 -10.09 11.37
C ILE A 771 13.03 -9.02 10.70
N PHE A 772 12.88 -7.78 11.13
CA PHE A 772 13.73 -6.65 10.74
C PHE A 772 14.08 -5.83 11.97
N LEU A 773 15.36 -5.51 12.11
CA LEU A 773 15.91 -4.75 13.22
C LEU A 773 16.68 -3.54 12.67
N ASP A 774 16.56 -2.40 13.35
CA ASP A 774 17.44 -1.23 13.17
C ASP A 774 18.07 -0.86 14.51
N TYR A 775 19.38 -0.73 14.52
CA TYR A 775 20.14 -0.42 15.73
C TYR A 775 21.16 0.69 15.50
N THR A 776 21.03 1.77 16.22
CA THR A 776 22.02 2.86 16.27
C THR A 776 22.81 2.79 17.59
N PRO A 777 24.03 2.24 17.60
CA PRO A 777 24.82 2.06 18.83
C PRO A 777 25.05 3.40 19.57
N PRO A 778 24.81 3.48 20.89
CA PRO A 778 25.05 4.71 21.66
C PRO A 778 26.52 4.92 22.04
N LEU A 779 27.44 4.42 21.23
CA LEU A 779 28.88 4.52 21.45
C LEU A 779 29.43 5.78 20.79
N ASN A 780 30.27 6.56 21.52
CA ASN A 780 30.80 7.81 20.99
C ASN A 780 31.61 7.64 19.69
N ILE A 781 32.32 6.51 19.54
CA ILE A 781 33.11 6.19 18.35
C ILE A 781 32.24 5.83 17.12
N LEU A 782 31.01 5.36 17.37
CA LEU A 782 30.02 4.99 16.34
C LEU A 782 28.87 6.00 16.25
N LYS A 783 29.05 7.21 16.79
CA LYS A 783 28.01 8.23 16.83
C LYS A 783 27.50 8.57 15.43
N GLY A 784 26.19 8.45 15.24
CA GLY A 784 25.52 8.66 13.97
C GLY A 784 25.44 7.42 13.06
N ILE A 785 26.20 6.37 13.35
CA ILE A 785 26.12 5.11 12.59
C ILE A 785 24.97 4.27 13.12
N GLY A 786 24.12 3.80 12.22
CA GLY A 786 23.13 2.76 12.47
C GLY A 786 23.30 1.60 11.51
N ILE A 787 22.95 0.41 11.96
CA ILE A 787 22.94 -0.81 11.18
C ILE A 787 21.56 -1.44 11.24
N ASN A 788 21.10 -1.96 10.13
CA ASN A 788 19.84 -2.70 10.10
C ASN A 788 19.98 -4.02 9.35
N GLY A 789 19.01 -4.89 9.57
CA GLY A 789 18.99 -6.15 8.87
C GLY A 789 17.69 -6.90 9.07
N GLY A 790 17.40 -7.79 8.13
CA GLY A 790 16.20 -8.58 8.11
C GLY A 790 16.40 -10.01 7.64
N ILE A 791 15.51 -10.86 8.10
CA ILE A 791 15.39 -12.25 7.68
C ILE A 791 13.96 -12.47 7.24
N ARG A 792 13.76 -13.11 6.08
CA ARG A 792 12.46 -13.45 5.54
C ARG A 792 12.44 -14.91 5.10
N TYR A 793 11.56 -15.69 5.70
CA TYR A 793 11.28 -17.07 5.31
C TYR A 793 9.87 -17.16 4.72
N VAL A 794 9.75 -17.80 3.58
CA VAL A 794 8.48 -18.15 2.94
C VAL A 794 8.50 -19.64 2.67
N GLY A 795 7.52 -20.34 3.23
CA GLY A 795 7.32 -21.77 3.04
C GLY A 795 6.93 -22.12 1.62
N PHE A 796 7.01 -23.38 1.28
CA PHE A 796 6.61 -23.87 -0.03
C PHE A 796 5.15 -23.53 -0.37
N THR A 797 4.87 -23.36 -1.67
CA THR A 797 3.52 -23.21 -2.21
C THR A 797 3.24 -24.33 -3.19
N TYR A 798 1.96 -24.59 -3.48
CA TYR A 798 1.58 -25.45 -4.60
C TYR A 798 1.42 -24.60 -5.86
N SER A 799 1.90 -25.11 -7.00
CA SER A 799 1.89 -24.42 -8.29
C SER A 799 0.57 -24.55 -9.04
N ASP A 800 -0.26 -25.51 -8.65
CA ASP A 800 -1.53 -25.80 -9.30
C ASP A 800 -2.64 -26.12 -8.28
N ALA A 801 -3.89 -26.07 -8.73
CA ALA A 801 -5.06 -26.27 -7.89
C ALA A 801 -5.23 -27.73 -7.42
N VAL A 802 -4.59 -28.72 -8.07
CA VAL A 802 -4.62 -30.14 -7.66
C VAL A 802 -3.42 -30.55 -6.81
N ASN A 803 -2.52 -29.60 -6.55
CA ASN A 803 -1.35 -29.73 -5.68
C ASN A 803 -0.31 -30.78 -6.17
N SER A 804 -0.10 -30.85 -7.49
CA SER A 804 0.85 -31.76 -8.12
C SER A 804 2.30 -31.40 -7.81
N TYR A 805 2.64 -30.11 -7.89
CA TYR A 805 4.00 -29.62 -7.71
C TYR A 805 4.10 -28.57 -6.63
N LYS A 806 5.26 -28.56 -5.96
CA LYS A 806 5.60 -27.57 -4.93
C LYS A 806 6.68 -26.64 -5.44
N ALA A 807 6.41 -25.34 -5.47
CA ALA A 807 7.45 -24.34 -5.49
C ALA A 807 8.20 -24.37 -4.14
N PRO A 808 9.53 -24.50 -4.12
CA PRO A 808 10.32 -24.67 -2.90
C PRO A 808 10.19 -23.47 -1.96
N ASP A 809 10.38 -23.71 -0.68
CA ASP A 809 10.56 -22.66 0.32
C ASP A 809 11.87 -21.90 0.12
N TYR A 810 11.92 -20.70 0.65
CA TYR A 810 13.12 -19.88 0.56
C TYR A 810 13.33 -19.03 1.82
N LEU A 811 14.62 -18.80 2.11
CA LEU A 811 15.10 -17.92 3.17
C LEU A 811 15.94 -16.83 2.54
N LEU A 812 15.65 -15.57 2.86
CA LEU A 812 16.34 -14.38 2.37
C LEU A 812 16.88 -13.57 3.55
N PHE A 813 18.01 -12.92 3.31
CA PHE A 813 18.66 -12.02 4.25
C PHE A 813 18.76 -10.63 3.64
N ASP A 814 18.40 -9.63 4.43
CA ASP A 814 18.52 -8.22 4.08
C ASP A 814 19.48 -7.56 5.09
N ILE A 815 20.30 -6.61 4.64
CA ILE A 815 21.21 -5.86 5.51
C ILE A 815 21.29 -4.42 5.03
N GLY A 816 21.52 -3.50 5.95
CA GLY A 816 21.70 -2.08 5.63
C GLY A 816 22.51 -1.36 6.70
N ALA A 817 22.89 -0.15 6.37
CA ALA A 817 23.52 0.78 7.29
C ALA A 817 23.13 2.21 6.95
N HIS A 818 23.13 3.08 7.94
CA HIS A 818 22.94 4.50 7.74
C HIS A 818 23.92 5.32 8.57
N TYR A 819 24.17 6.56 8.15
CA TYR A 819 25.02 7.49 8.86
C TYR A 819 24.42 8.89 8.89
N ASP A 820 24.14 9.37 10.07
CA ASP A 820 23.66 10.72 10.35
C ASP A 820 24.86 11.67 10.60
N PHE A 821 25.26 12.40 9.57
CA PHE A 821 26.46 13.27 9.62
C PHE A 821 26.40 14.36 10.71
N GLY A 822 25.19 14.88 10.98
CA GLY A 822 24.96 15.87 12.02
C GLY A 822 25.25 15.37 13.44
N ALA A 823 25.38 14.07 13.63
CA ALA A 823 25.75 13.49 14.91
C ALA A 823 27.22 13.77 15.29
N THR A 824 28.09 13.87 14.30
CA THR A 824 29.55 14.13 14.46
C THR A 824 29.91 15.53 14.04
N VAL A 825 29.32 16.08 12.98
CA VAL A 825 29.62 17.42 12.44
C VAL A 825 28.33 18.24 12.45
N SER A 826 28.19 19.19 13.36
CA SER A 826 26.95 19.98 13.53
C SER A 826 26.56 20.77 12.28
N ALA A 827 27.52 21.21 11.46
CA ALA A 827 27.29 21.89 10.19
C ALA A 827 26.59 20.99 9.13
N LEU A 828 26.68 19.68 9.27
CA LEU A 828 26.04 18.67 8.39
C LEU A 828 24.75 18.12 9.01
N LYS A 829 24.15 18.83 9.95
CA LYS A 829 22.87 18.43 10.53
C LYS A 829 21.80 18.30 9.44
N GLY A 830 21.08 17.18 9.45
CA GLY A 830 20.07 16.85 8.45
C GLY A 830 20.58 16.04 7.26
N LEU A 831 21.90 15.95 7.08
CA LEU A 831 22.49 15.07 6.04
C LEU A 831 22.59 13.63 6.57
N ARG A 832 22.03 12.69 5.81
CA ARG A 832 22.06 11.24 6.09
C ARG A 832 22.46 10.47 4.84
N ALA A 833 23.36 9.53 4.97
CA ALA A 833 23.64 8.52 3.95
C ALA A 833 23.07 7.17 4.40
N GLN A 834 22.59 6.38 3.46
CA GLN A 834 22.01 5.07 3.73
C GLN A 834 22.36 4.08 2.63
N LEU A 835 22.59 2.82 3.02
CA LEU A 835 22.78 1.67 2.14
C LEU A 835 21.81 0.57 2.54
N ALA A 836 21.12 -0.02 1.58
CA ALA A 836 20.23 -1.17 1.77
C ALA A 836 20.57 -2.27 0.75
N ILE A 837 20.70 -3.49 1.22
CA ILE A 837 20.96 -4.67 0.40
C ILE A 837 19.87 -5.69 0.70
N SER A 838 19.05 -6.02 -0.28
CA SER A 838 18.02 -7.06 -0.18
C SER A 838 18.50 -8.32 -0.91
N ASN A 839 18.10 -9.49 -0.42
CA ASN A 839 18.59 -10.80 -0.88
C ASN A 839 20.13 -10.85 -0.91
N LEU A 840 20.77 -10.61 0.24
CA LEU A 840 22.22 -10.49 0.41
C LEU A 840 22.99 -11.67 -0.22
N THR A 841 22.46 -12.88 -0.07
CA THR A 841 23.08 -14.12 -0.58
C THR A 841 22.87 -14.35 -2.07
N ASN A 842 22.14 -13.47 -2.75
CA ASN A 842 21.72 -13.63 -4.16
C ASN A 842 21.02 -14.97 -4.42
N LYS A 843 20.19 -15.42 -3.47
CA LYS A 843 19.43 -16.67 -3.56
C LYS A 843 18.56 -16.67 -4.81
N TYR A 844 18.68 -17.69 -5.66
CA TYR A 844 17.73 -17.98 -6.73
C TYR A 844 16.52 -18.66 -6.11
N TYR A 845 15.31 -18.10 -6.31
CA TYR A 845 14.08 -18.63 -5.75
C TYR A 845 12.89 -18.34 -6.67
N ILE A 846 11.88 -19.15 -6.52
CA ILE A 846 10.61 -19.05 -7.24
C ILE A 846 9.58 -18.49 -6.27
N THR A 847 8.83 -17.50 -6.68
CA THR A 847 7.79 -16.89 -5.85
C THR A 847 6.45 -17.57 -6.03
N SER A 848 6.08 -17.87 -7.24
CA SER A 848 4.86 -18.61 -7.58
C SER A 848 5.00 -19.28 -8.94
N CYS A 849 4.17 -20.26 -9.18
CA CYS A 849 4.00 -20.89 -10.50
C CYS A 849 2.51 -21.06 -10.79
N ASN A 850 2.20 -21.17 -12.06
CA ASN A 850 1.01 -21.85 -12.55
C ASN A 850 1.45 -23.17 -13.22
N THR A 851 0.54 -23.87 -13.89
CA THR A 851 0.84 -25.16 -14.51
C THR A 851 1.99 -25.13 -15.54
N SER A 852 2.18 -24.02 -16.25
CA SER A 852 3.15 -23.92 -17.35
C SER A 852 4.30 -22.95 -17.09
N SER A 853 4.10 -21.98 -16.25
CA SER A 853 5.09 -20.91 -16.02
C SER A 853 5.31 -20.55 -14.56
N CYS A 854 6.51 -20.07 -14.24
CA CYS A 854 6.94 -19.67 -12.91
C CYS A 854 7.46 -18.24 -12.87
N TYR A 855 7.25 -17.55 -11.76
CA TYR A 855 7.80 -16.23 -11.51
C TYR A 855 9.03 -16.33 -10.62
N LEU A 856 10.12 -15.72 -11.08
CA LEU A 856 11.38 -15.69 -10.33
C LEU A 856 11.38 -14.53 -9.34
N GLY A 857 11.92 -14.79 -8.17
CA GLY A 857 12.16 -13.77 -7.17
C GLY A 857 13.34 -12.86 -7.54
N GLU A 858 13.37 -11.70 -6.92
CA GLU A 858 14.38 -10.66 -7.12
C GLU A 858 15.76 -11.14 -6.67
N GLY A 859 16.77 -10.96 -7.52
CA GLY A 859 18.16 -11.15 -7.18
C GLY A 859 18.64 -10.17 -6.11
N ARG A 860 19.92 -10.20 -5.78
CA ARG A 860 20.50 -9.24 -4.84
C ARG A 860 20.35 -7.82 -5.37
N ARG A 861 19.60 -7.01 -4.63
CA ARG A 861 19.43 -5.58 -4.87
C ARG A 861 20.31 -4.79 -3.92
N VAL A 862 21.09 -3.87 -4.46
CA VAL A 862 21.93 -2.92 -3.69
C VAL A 862 21.41 -1.53 -4.03
N TYR A 863 21.07 -0.75 -3.00
CA TYR A 863 20.61 0.61 -3.16
C TYR A 863 21.19 1.50 -2.06
N GLY A 864 21.77 2.60 -2.46
CA GLY A 864 22.27 3.63 -1.56
C GLY A 864 21.62 4.97 -1.85
N ASN A 865 21.36 5.78 -0.83
CA ASN A 865 20.89 7.13 -0.98
C ASN A 865 21.57 8.11 -0.03
N ILE A 866 21.53 9.37 -0.42
CA ILE A 866 21.90 10.50 0.42
C ILE A 866 20.69 11.40 0.50
N SER A 867 20.23 11.69 1.72
CA SER A 867 19.12 12.60 1.99
C SER A 867 19.56 13.80 2.81
N TYR A 868 18.92 14.93 2.59
CA TYR A 868 19.15 16.15 3.34
C TYR A 868 17.81 16.74 3.79
N SER A 869 17.73 17.02 5.09
CA SER A 869 16.57 17.65 5.72
C SER A 869 16.99 18.97 6.37
N TRP A 870 16.29 20.11 6.06
CA TRP A 870 16.64 21.44 6.54
C TRP A 870 15.46 22.25 7.11
#